data_e2e20e1e614853eb4b97f042c0e2b6f7
#
_entry.id   e2e20e1e614853eb4b97f042c0e2b6f7
#
_cell.length_a   1.000
_cell.length_b   1.000
_cell.length_c   1.000
_cell.angle_alpha   90.00
_cell.angle_beta   90.00
_cell.angle_gamma   90.00
#
_symmetry.space_group_name_H-M   'P 1'
#
loop_
_entity.id
_entity.type
_entity.pdbx_description
1 polymer ?
#
loop_
_entity_poly.entity_id
_entity_poly.type
_entity_poly.pdbx_seq_one_letter_code
_entity_poly.pdbx_strand_id
1 'polypeptide(L)'
;MTHITSRKHAPRVSLLATATLAAGFAPLVAQAADSADAGSRNATELDKVQVRGSWFNPSSPKFTAELLDTPKSVSIVSEKLIAETGATNLQDALRMVPGITFGAGEGGNPTGDRPFIRGFDSQSNVFVDGLRDVGSQTREIFDLEQVEVVKGPSSAYGGRDSGGGSLNLVSKTPKLKNETSASMGIGTDSYARGTVDANYVLGDGIAARLNLMKHESDIAGRDAANVSRWGIAPSIAFGLNGPAQLIASHYHMQSDDLPDAGGFPYGNPNGAPASKWVDGRPMVPDRNNYYGLVDRDFQRTRADISTLDASYDFGGHKLRNIARLGNTSNDYLWTQPDDSQGNPNNYGTLWRRTNSRAVDVKSFADQLGLTGAFQTGALKHSYSAGVEYSDEKMTRGSYLMTPGTSNPLTGNSKCPTTGAATGYNCADFANPNPRDPWAATHSVYRSDKALDVEQRTKTTSAYVFDTIELNEQWMVNLGLRYDDFRTTLTTPVAGAAPTRVRNSNDFLNYQAGVVFKPAANGSIYLSWGTSSTPPGMDGGDGSDGLSAAVADLKPQDTKNLELGTKWDLLDNRLNLTAAIFHTVMNNARVTIDNGTSQNAGKKEINGFELGFTGQLTDAWSLYGGYTYLDSELKDNGFVCAVSGRTCPSGIYVPSPNNGNVFPNTAKHSANLWTTYRFPIGLTLGAGAFYSDKQYGDVANTKWIASYTRFDAMASYAIQDNISLQLNVQNLTDKTYFTKAYASHYASIAPGRSATLALNVKF
;
A
#
# COMPACT_ATOMS: atom_id res chain seq x y z
N MET A 1 30.44 21.29 2.48
CA MET A 1 30.38 20.65 1.16
C MET A 1 30.76 19.19 1.32
N THR A 2 29.82 18.30 1.52
CA THR A 2 30.08 16.86 1.54
C THR A 2 29.88 16.36 0.11
N HIS A 3 30.98 16.02 -0.55
CA HIS A 3 30.96 15.34 -1.82
C HIS A 3 30.35 13.95 -1.61
N ILE A 4 29.20 13.69 -2.23
CA ILE A 4 28.66 12.33 -2.34
C ILE A 4 29.48 11.66 -3.45
N THR A 5 30.55 10.98 -3.06
CA THR A 5 31.25 10.08 -3.96
C THR A 5 30.40 8.85 -4.16
N SER A 6 29.99 8.61 -5.39
CA SER A 6 29.42 7.33 -5.85
C SER A 6 30.34 6.19 -5.37
N ARG A 7 29.84 5.36 -4.44
CA ARG A 7 30.53 4.11 -4.10
C ARG A 7 30.40 3.21 -5.32
N LYS A 8 31.54 2.88 -5.93
CA LYS A 8 31.63 1.81 -6.91
C LYS A 8 31.01 0.56 -6.31
N HIS A 9 29.92 0.07 -6.87
CA HIS A 9 29.41 -1.25 -6.54
C HIS A 9 30.50 -2.26 -6.87
N ALA A 10 31.09 -2.84 -5.83
CA ALA A 10 31.88 -4.04 -5.98
C ALA A 10 30.89 -5.18 -6.27
N PRO A 11 31.01 -5.88 -7.40
CA PRO A 11 30.16 -7.01 -7.64
C PRO A 11 30.60 -8.18 -6.77
N ARG A 12 29.64 -8.82 -6.13
CA ARG A 12 29.73 -10.20 -5.63
C ARG A 12 30.47 -10.44 -4.31
N VAL A 13 29.82 -10.14 -3.19
CA VAL A 13 30.05 -10.86 -1.94
C VAL A 13 28.71 -10.98 -1.19
N SER A 14 27.76 -11.75 -1.65
CA SER A 14 26.49 -11.89 -0.91
C SER A 14 26.10 -13.35 -0.59
N LEU A 15 26.52 -14.31 -1.36
CA LEU A 15 26.17 -15.71 -1.07
C LEU A 15 26.85 -16.30 0.18
N LEU A 16 28.02 -15.79 0.59
CA LEU A 16 28.70 -16.30 1.80
C LEU A 16 28.18 -15.68 3.10
N ALA A 17 27.67 -14.45 3.08
CA ALA A 17 27.19 -13.77 4.29
C ALA A 17 25.83 -14.34 4.78
N THR A 18 24.96 -14.77 3.87
CA THR A 18 23.67 -15.40 4.20
C THR A 18 23.85 -16.82 4.74
N ALA A 19 24.83 -17.56 4.24
CA ALA A 19 25.13 -18.89 4.74
C ALA A 19 25.73 -18.87 6.15
N THR A 20 26.51 -17.83 6.49
CA THR A 20 27.13 -17.68 7.83
C THR A 20 26.11 -17.29 8.91
N LEU A 21 25.03 -16.59 8.59
CA LEU A 21 23.95 -16.32 9.56
C LEU A 21 23.15 -17.61 9.90
N ALA A 22 22.90 -18.48 8.93
CA ALA A 22 22.23 -19.76 9.19
C ALA A 22 23.13 -20.77 9.95
N ALA A 23 24.44 -20.74 9.74
CA ALA A 23 25.40 -21.63 10.41
C ALA A 23 25.77 -21.16 11.84
N GLY A 24 25.63 -19.86 12.15
CA GLY A 24 25.94 -19.30 13.47
C GLY A 24 24.91 -19.58 14.55
N PHE A 25 23.69 -19.98 14.19
CA PHE A 25 22.61 -20.31 15.15
C PHE A 25 22.42 -21.80 15.44
N ALA A 26 23.09 -22.69 14.70
CA ALA A 26 22.95 -24.14 14.88
C ALA A 26 23.47 -24.69 16.23
N PRO A 27 24.50 -24.19 16.89
CA PRO A 27 24.99 -24.74 18.14
C PRO A 27 24.24 -24.29 19.41
N LEU A 28 23.37 -23.26 19.34
CA LEU A 28 22.64 -22.79 20.54
C LEU A 28 21.33 -23.54 20.82
N VAL A 29 20.84 -24.33 19.87
CA VAL A 29 19.56 -25.06 20.01
C VAL A 29 19.78 -26.49 20.51
N ALA A 30 21.00 -27.03 20.47
CA ALA A 30 21.29 -28.42 20.82
C ALA A 30 21.48 -28.71 22.34
N GLN A 31 21.42 -27.69 23.22
CA GLN A 31 21.69 -27.90 24.67
C GLN A 31 20.46 -27.81 25.58
N ALA A 32 19.23 -27.69 25.01
CA ALA A 32 18.01 -27.62 25.82
C ALA A 32 17.13 -28.90 25.78
N ALA A 33 17.64 -30.03 25.27
CA ALA A 33 16.82 -31.21 25.04
C ALA A 33 17.28 -32.45 25.84
N ASP A 34 17.78 -32.31 27.06
CA ASP A 34 18.05 -33.47 27.93
C ASP A 34 17.50 -33.24 29.35
N SER A 35 16.20 -33.45 29.51
CA SER A 35 15.58 -33.99 30.73
C SER A 35 14.05 -34.07 30.60
N ALA A 36 13.50 -35.11 30.05
CA ALA A 36 12.12 -35.55 30.36
C ALA A 36 11.97 -37.04 30.15
N ASP A 37 11.67 -37.64 31.23
CA ASP A 37 11.30 -38.96 31.62
C ASP A 37 10.56 -39.84 30.60
N ALA A 38 10.98 -41.12 30.57
CA ALA A 38 10.37 -42.19 29.78
C ALA A 38 9.07 -42.68 30.46
N GLY A 39 7.93 -42.34 29.88
CA GLY A 39 6.64 -42.83 30.33
C GLY A 39 5.56 -42.77 29.25
N SER A 40 5.22 -43.95 28.73
CA SER A 40 4.01 -44.28 27.94
C SER A 40 3.84 -43.65 26.56
N ARG A 41 4.11 -44.46 25.55
CA ARG A 41 3.70 -44.28 24.16
C ARG A 41 2.18 -44.47 24.05
N ASN A 42 1.44 -43.39 23.99
CA ASN A 42 0.17 -43.34 23.27
C ASN A 42 0.38 -42.39 22.08
N ALA A 43 0.14 -42.89 20.88
CA ALA A 43 0.14 -42.10 19.66
C ALA A 43 -0.84 -40.94 19.86
N THR A 44 -0.33 -39.77 20.17
CA THR A 44 -1.11 -38.55 20.18
C THR A 44 -1.43 -38.23 18.71
N GLU A 45 -2.69 -38.46 18.32
CA GLU A 45 -3.20 -37.85 17.09
C GLU A 45 -2.78 -36.38 17.16
N LEU A 46 -1.95 -35.96 16.18
CA LEU A 46 -1.70 -34.53 15.92
C LEU A 46 -3.05 -33.86 15.90
N ASP A 47 -3.26 -32.91 16.79
CA ASP A 47 -4.44 -32.07 16.79
C ASP A 47 -4.69 -31.66 15.34
N LYS A 48 -5.78 -32.18 14.77
CA LYS A 48 -6.33 -31.66 13.53
C LYS A 48 -6.47 -30.19 13.77
N VAL A 49 -5.62 -29.37 13.16
CA VAL A 49 -5.84 -27.93 13.09
C VAL A 49 -7.21 -27.78 12.48
N GLN A 50 -8.24 -27.73 13.33
CA GLN A 50 -9.59 -27.41 12.93
C GLN A 50 -9.53 -25.98 12.46
N VAL A 51 -9.38 -25.84 11.16
CA VAL A 51 -9.58 -24.60 10.43
C VAL A 51 -11.06 -24.26 10.57
N ARG A 52 -11.41 -23.59 11.66
CA ARG A 52 -12.74 -22.96 11.81
C ARG A 52 -12.72 -21.67 11.01
N GLY A 53 -13.82 -21.29 10.36
CA GLY A 53 -13.98 -20.05 9.60
C GLY A 53 -13.76 -18.75 10.37
N SER A 54 -13.45 -18.82 11.67
CA SER A 54 -13.05 -17.72 12.54
C SER A 54 -11.62 -17.19 12.29
N TRP A 55 -11.01 -17.54 11.18
CA TRP A 55 -9.63 -17.19 10.87
C TRP A 55 -9.40 -15.69 10.66
N PHE A 56 -10.45 -14.96 10.45
CA PHE A 56 -10.36 -13.60 9.95
C PHE A 56 -11.27 -12.69 10.75
N ASN A 57 -10.92 -12.46 12.00
CA ASN A 57 -11.49 -11.32 12.71
C ASN A 57 -10.59 -10.10 12.49
N PRO A 58 -11.18 -8.93 12.20
CA PRO A 58 -10.44 -7.68 12.18
C PRO A 58 -9.76 -7.46 13.51
N SER A 59 -8.48 -7.06 13.48
CA SER A 59 -7.68 -6.87 14.70
C SER A 59 -8.06 -5.60 15.47
N SER A 60 -8.66 -4.63 14.78
CA SER A 60 -9.02 -3.35 15.40
C SER A 60 -10.16 -3.50 16.39
N PRO A 61 -10.00 -3.05 17.64
CA PRO A 61 -11.05 -3.08 18.67
C PRO A 61 -12.26 -2.17 18.37
N LYS A 62 -12.20 -1.37 17.32
CA LYS A 62 -13.32 -0.56 16.82
C LYS A 62 -14.36 -1.39 16.08
N PHE A 63 -14.04 -2.65 15.68
CA PHE A 63 -15.03 -3.62 15.21
C PHE A 63 -15.66 -4.30 16.43
N THR A 64 -16.90 -3.92 16.73
CA THR A 64 -17.66 -4.38 17.90
C THR A 64 -18.48 -5.65 17.65
N ALA A 65 -18.29 -6.27 16.48
CA ALA A 65 -18.92 -7.54 16.09
C ALA A 65 -17.92 -8.39 15.30
N GLU A 66 -18.15 -9.71 15.25
CA GLU A 66 -17.42 -10.61 14.37
C GLU A 66 -17.58 -10.21 12.90
N LEU A 67 -16.68 -10.68 12.03
CA LEU A 67 -16.71 -10.32 10.60
C LEU A 67 -18.04 -10.66 9.92
N LEU A 68 -18.65 -11.80 10.27
CA LEU A 68 -19.94 -12.22 9.75
C LEU A 68 -21.05 -11.20 10.05
N ASP A 69 -20.99 -10.58 11.22
CA ASP A 69 -22.01 -9.66 11.75
C ASP A 69 -21.62 -8.18 11.61
N THR A 70 -20.47 -7.90 11.00
CA THR A 70 -20.02 -6.54 10.71
C THR A 70 -20.64 -6.03 9.41
N PRO A 71 -21.41 -4.92 9.40
CA PRO A 71 -22.10 -4.41 8.20
C PRO A 71 -21.11 -3.63 7.30
N LYS A 72 -20.06 -4.28 6.84
CA LYS A 72 -19.01 -3.71 5.97
C LYS A 72 -18.34 -4.77 5.13
N SER A 73 -17.91 -4.39 3.94
CA SER A 73 -17.05 -5.21 3.07
C SER A 73 -15.61 -5.19 3.60
N VAL A 74 -15.12 -6.32 4.06
CA VAL A 74 -13.76 -6.50 4.58
C VAL A 74 -13.11 -7.71 3.90
N SER A 75 -11.89 -7.56 3.44
CA SER A 75 -11.06 -8.65 2.90
C SER A 75 -9.80 -8.78 3.74
N ILE A 76 -9.38 -10.01 4.05
CA ILE A 76 -8.19 -10.27 4.84
C ILE A 76 -7.24 -11.15 4.04
N VAL A 77 -5.98 -10.70 3.89
CA VAL A 77 -4.88 -11.45 3.29
C VAL A 77 -4.00 -11.96 4.43
N SER A 78 -4.05 -13.25 4.70
CA SER A 78 -3.34 -13.89 5.81
C SER A 78 -1.86 -14.12 5.50
N GLU A 79 -1.02 -14.28 6.54
CA GLU A 79 0.38 -14.68 6.44
C GLU A 79 0.55 -15.94 5.56
N LYS A 80 -0.33 -16.94 5.70
CA LYS A 80 -0.32 -18.17 4.89
C LYS A 80 -0.48 -17.84 3.40
N LEU A 81 -1.46 -17.02 3.03
CA LEU A 81 -1.70 -16.62 1.64
C LEU A 81 -0.53 -15.80 1.08
N ILE A 82 0.03 -14.90 1.88
CA ILE A 82 1.25 -14.15 1.56
C ILE A 82 2.40 -15.10 1.23
N ALA A 83 2.65 -16.09 2.08
CA ALA A 83 3.72 -17.08 1.89
C ALA A 83 3.49 -17.97 0.66
N GLU A 84 2.26 -18.47 0.45
CA GLU A 84 1.91 -19.30 -0.72
C GLU A 84 2.11 -18.55 -2.04
N THR A 85 1.74 -17.27 -2.11
CA THR A 85 1.85 -16.46 -3.34
C THR A 85 3.26 -15.94 -3.60
N GLY A 86 4.17 -16.06 -2.63
CA GLY A 86 5.53 -15.51 -2.73
C GLY A 86 5.56 -13.99 -2.78
N ALA A 87 4.55 -13.34 -2.21
CA ALA A 87 4.54 -11.88 -2.07
C ALA A 87 5.66 -11.41 -1.15
N THR A 88 6.30 -10.26 -1.47
CA THR A 88 7.42 -9.71 -0.69
C THR A 88 7.13 -8.32 -0.12
N ASN A 89 6.12 -7.65 -0.64
CA ASN A 89 5.74 -6.29 -0.25
C ASN A 89 4.22 -6.14 -0.24
N LEU A 90 3.75 -5.00 0.28
CA LEU A 90 2.32 -4.71 0.40
C LEU A 90 1.59 -4.71 -0.95
N GLN A 91 2.21 -4.17 -2.01
CA GLN A 91 1.60 -4.14 -3.34
C GLN A 91 1.35 -5.54 -3.89
N ASP A 92 2.27 -6.48 -3.65
CA ASP A 92 2.10 -7.89 -4.05
C ASP A 92 0.98 -8.57 -3.25
N ALA A 93 0.91 -8.33 -1.95
CA ALA A 93 -0.15 -8.88 -1.10
C ALA A 93 -1.54 -8.35 -1.51
N LEU A 94 -1.66 -7.06 -1.83
CA LEU A 94 -2.93 -6.44 -2.22
C LEU A 94 -3.43 -6.90 -3.61
N ARG A 95 -2.59 -7.51 -4.44
CA ARG A 95 -3.03 -8.13 -5.70
C ARG A 95 -4.07 -9.22 -5.47
N MET A 96 -4.08 -9.80 -4.28
CA MET A 96 -5.08 -10.80 -3.88
C MET A 96 -6.47 -10.21 -3.63
N VAL A 97 -6.64 -8.89 -3.59
CA VAL A 97 -7.92 -8.24 -3.31
C VAL A 97 -8.42 -7.52 -4.57
N PRO A 98 -9.53 -7.98 -5.20
CA PRO A 98 -10.07 -7.31 -6.37
C PRO A 98 -10.64 -5.93 -6.03
N GLY A 99 -10.64 -5.01 -7.02
CA GLY A 99 -11.08 -3.62 -6.83
C GLY A 99 -9.98 -2.70 -6.27
N ILE A 100 -8.74 -3.19 -6.12
CA ILE A 100 -7.57 -2.38 -5.80
C ILE A 100 -6.70 -2.22 -7.04
N THR A 101 -6.30 -0.99 -7.31
CA THR A 101 -5.33 -0.62 -8.33
C THR A 101 -4.24 0.24 -7.71
N PHE A 102 -3.21 0.61 -8.48
CA PHE A 102 -2.10 1.38 -7.94
C PHE A 102 -1.82 2.61 -8.80
N GLY A 103 -1.51 3.73 -8.16
CA GLY A 103 -1.05 4.95 -8.79
C GLY A 103 0.47 5.03 -8.87
N ALA A 104 0.97 5.71 -9.88
CA ALA A 104 2.38 6.05 -10.00
C ALA A 104 2.70 7.37 -9.28
N GLY A 105 3.98 7.60 -8.97
CA GLY A 105 4.46 8.82 -8.34
C GLY A 105 5.06 9.80 -9.33
N GLU A 106 4.72 11.09 -9.23
CA GLU A 106 5.39 12.21 -9.91
C GLU A 106 4.95 13.55 -9.31
N GLY A 107 5.79 14.56 -9.43
CA GLY A 107 5.47 15.94 -9.04
C GLY A 107 5.12 16.06 -7.56
N GLY A 108 3.85 16.19 -7.23
CA GLY A 108 3.34 16.21 -5.87
C GLY A 108 3.27 14.82 -5.22
N ASN A 109 3.26 13.74 -6.01
CA ASN A 109 3.08 12.38 -5.54
C ASN A 109 4.43 11.68 -5.40
N PRO A 110 4.83 11.23 -4.20
CA PRO A 110 6.05 10.47 -3.99
C PRO A 110 5.95 9.05 -4.55
N THR A 111 7.12 8.43 -4.73
CA THR A 111 7.20 6.98 -4.98
C THR A 111 6.88 6.21 -3.69
N GLY A 112 6.27 5.02 -3.82
CA GLY A 112 5.88 4.18 -2.70
C GLY A 112 4.53 3.52 -2.94
N ASP A 113 3.93 2.99 -1.87
CA ASP A 113 2.62 2.39 -1.92
C ASP A 113 1.54 3.47 -2.14
N ARG A 114 0.80 3.34 -3.23
CA ARG A 114 -0.30 4.24 -3.56
C ARG A 114 -1.50 3.44 -4.04
N PRO A 115 -2.20 2.75 -3.15
CA PRO A 115 -3.39 1.99 -3.49
C PRO A 115 -4.58 2.90 -3.78
N PHE A 116 -5.36 2.51 -4.79
CA PHE A 116 -6.70 3.03 -5.06
C PHE A 116 -7.70 1.95 -4.68
N ILE A 117 -8.60 2.24 -3.77
CA ILE A 117 -9.65 1.33 -3.32
C ILE A 117 -10.98 1.86 -3.83
N ARG A 118 -11.74 1.04 -4.57
CA ARG A 118 -12.98 1.48 -5.22
C ARG A 118 -12.80 2.80 -6.01
N GLY A 119 -11.64 2.98 -6.68
CA GLY A 119 -11.33 4.15 -7.50
C GLY A 119 -10.93 5.43 -6.75
N PHE A 120 -10.87 5.43 -5.41
CA PHE A 120 -10.38 6.54 -4.61
C PHE A 120 -8.93 6.31 -4.15
N ASP A 121 -8.12 7.36 -4.21
CA ASP A 121 -6.75 7.33 -3.73
C ASP A 121 -6.72 7.10 -2.20
N SER A 122 -6.17 5.99 -1.77
CA SER A 122 -6.09 5.57 -0.37
C SER A 122 -4.65 5.56 0.17
N GLN A 123 -3.73 6.30 -0.45
CA GLN A 123 -2.33 6.41 -0.04
C GLN A 123 -2.19 6.81 1.44
N SER A 124 -3.00 7.75 1.91
CA SER A 124 -2.99 8.23 3.28
C SER A 124 -3.85 7.40 4.25
N ASN A 125 -4.47 6.33 3.77
CA ASN A 125 -5.39 5.49 4.55
C ASN A 125 -4.77 4.14 4.91
N VAL A 126 -3.48 4.12 5.17
CA VAL A 126 -2.75 2.95 5.65
C VAL A 126 -2.55 3.07 7.16
N PHE A 127 -2.88 2.00 7.85
CA PHE A 127 -2.75 1.86 9.30
C PHE A 127 -1.85 0.65 9.61
N VAL A 128 -1.14 0.72 10.72
CA VAL A 128 -0.46 -0.41 11.33
C VAL A 128 -0.99 -0.56 12.76
N ASP A 129 -1.51 -1.73 13.10
CA ASP A 129 -2.13 -2.05 14.40
C ASP A 129 -3.22 -1.05 14.85
N GLY A 130 -3.94 -0.48 13.86
CA GLY A 130 -5.02 0.49 14.09
C GLY A 130 -4.59 1.94 14.20
N LEU A 131 -3.29 2.26 14.23
CA LEU A 131 -2.77 3.63 14.17
C LEU A 131 -2.35 3.99 12.74
N ARG A 132 -2.64 5.22 12.30
CA ARG A 132 -2.25 5.71 10.98
C ARG A 132 -0.74 5.67 10.78
N ASP A 133 -0.32 5.06 9.68
CA ASP A 133 1.08 4.99 9.26
C ASP A 133 1.35 6.05 8.18
N VAL A 134 2.08 7.08 8.56
CA VAL A 134 2.35 8.25 7.73
C VAL A 134 3.70 8.17 7.03
N GLY A 135 3.82 8.87 5.90
CA GLY A 135 5.00 8.86 5.06
C GLY A 135 4.90 7.87 3.90
N SER A 136 5.49 8.26 2.78
CA SER A 136 5.49 7.45 1.56
C SER A 136 6.65 6.46 1.59
N GLN A 137 6.34 5.18 1.59
CA GLN A 137 7.29 4.08 1.63
C GLN A 137 6.76 2.89 0.83
N THR A 138 7.63 1.97 0.48
CA THR A 138 7.26 0.62 0.01
C THR A 138 7.34 -0.31 1.21
N ARG A 139 6.19 -0.75 1.70
CA ARG A 139 6.10 -1.55 2.92
C ARG A 139 6.43 -3.01 2.65
N GLU A 140 7.33 -3.53 3.44
CA GLU A 140 7.63 -4.96 3.53
C GLU A 140 6.58 -5.67 4.40
N ILE A 141 6.49 -7.00 4.24
CA ILE A 141 5.48 -7.84 4.89
C ILE A 141 6.07 -8.93 5.80
N PHE A 142 7.39 -8.88 6.09
CA PHE A 142 8.08 -9.94 6.84
C PHE A 142 7.65 -10.04 8.32
N ASP A 143 7.11 -8.98 8.88
CA ASP A 143 6.64 -8.87 10.27
C ASP A 143 5.11 -8.80 10.40
N LEU A 144 4.36 -9.14 9.33
CA LEU A 144 2.90 -9.06 9.33
C LEU A 144 2.24 -10.45 9.52
N GLU A 145 1.21 -10.50 10.37
CA GLU A 145 0.31 -11.66 10.48
C GLU A 145 -0.79 -11.61 9.41
N GLN A 146 -1.29 -10.41 9.08
CA GLN A 146 -2.32 -10.22 8.05
C GLN A 146 -2.37 -8.79 7.55
N VAL A 147 -2.97 -8.62 6.36
CA VAL A 147 -3.35 -7.34 5.78
C VAL A 147 -4.87 -7.29 5.69
N GLU A 148 -5.47 -6.32 6.35
CA GLU A 148 -6.91 -6.09 6.37
C GLU A 148 -7.27 -4.97 5.40
N VAL A 149 -8.24 -5.19 4.53
CA VAL A 149 -8.74 -4.20 3.57
C VAL A 149 -10.20 -3.92 3.91
N VAL A 150 -10.47 -2.74 4.45
CA VAL A 150 -11.82 -2.27 4.76
C VAL A 150 -12.27 -1.37 3.61
N LYS A 151 -13.30 -1.76 2.88
CA LYS A 151 -13.76 -1.04 1.69
C LYS A 151 -14.91 -0.07 2.01
N GLY A 152 -15.00 1.01 1.21
CA GLY A 152 -15.95 2.11 1.43
C GLY A 152 -15.52 3.09 2.52
N PRO A 153 -16.28 4.17 2.78
CA PRO A 153 -15.95 5.21 3.74
C PRO A 153 -15.56 4.66 5.11
N SER A 154 -14.39 5.08 5.61
CA SER A 154 -13.81 4.58 6.85
C SER A 154 -13.46 5.67 7.87
N SER A 155 -13.89 6.94 7.64
CA SER A 155 -13.57 8.03 8.56
C SER A 155 -14.10 7.83 9.98
N ALA A 156 -15.22 7.14 10.17
CA ALA A 156 -15.67 6.79 11.51
C ALA A 156 -14.64 5.94 12.27
N TYR A 157 -13.88 5.08 11.60
CA TYR A 157 -12.82 4.24 12.19
C TYR A 157 -11.47 4.95 12.29
N GLY A 158 -11.03 5.60 11.21
CA GLY A 158 -9.67 6.07 11.02
C GLY A 158 -9.49 7.59 10.95
N GLY A 159 -10.54 8.38 11.08
CA GLY A 159 -10.51 9.83 10.87
C GLY A 159 -10.50 10.19 9.39
N ARG A 160 -9.76 11.24 9.00
CA ARG A 160 -9.70 11.70 7.60
C ARG A 160 -9.51 10.54 6.60
N ASP A 161 -10.30 10.51 5.52
CA ASP A 161 -10.30 9.42 4.54
C ASP A 161 -10.83 9.89 3.18
N SER A 162 -10.35 9.30 2.10
CA SER A 162 -10.80 9.59 0.73
C SER A 162 -12.17 9.00 0.38
N GLY A 163 -12.70 8.10 1.19
CA GLY A 163 -13.99 7.45 0.98
C GLY A 163 -13.92 6.11 0.24
N GLY A 164 -12.76 5.69 -0.24
CA GLY A 164 -12.59 4.40 -0.93
C GLY A 164 -12.41 3.23 0.03
N GLY A 165 -11.75 3.49 1.16
CA GLY A 165 -11.43 2.48 2.15
C GLY A 165 -10.06 2.67 2.77
N SER A 166 -9.71 1.75 3.67
CA SER A 166 -8.45 1.76 4.41
C SER A 166 -7.80 0.38 4.45
N LEU A 167 -6.50 0.39 4.67
CA LEU A 167 -5.67 -0.80 4.89
C LEU A 167 -5.21 -0.80 6.33
N ASN A 168 -5.26 -1.96 7.01
CA ASN A 168 -4.64 -2.15 8.31
C ASN A 168 -3.66 -3.31 8.24
N LEU A 169 -2.41 -3.04 8.55
CA LEU A 169 -1.32 -4.01 8.60
C LEU A 169 -1.21 -4.48 10.05
N VAL A 170 -1.35 -5.78 10.28
CA VAL A 170 -1.32 -6.36 11.61
C VAL A 170 0.06 -6.96 11.87
N SER A 171 0.78 -6.39 12.82
CA SER A 171 2.14 -6.79 13.16
C SER A 171 2.16 -8.10 13.93
N LYS A 172 3.21 -8.89 13.74
CA LYS A 172 3.52 -10.08 14.53
C LYS A 172 3.88 -9.69 15.96
N THR A 173 3.16 -10.24 16.94
CA THR A 173 3.38 -9.98 18.36
C THR A 173 3.87 -11.23 19.10
N PRO A 174 4.55 -11.10 20.27
CA PRO A 174 4.97 -12.23 21.08
C PRO A 174 3.78 -13.06 21.60
N LYS A 175 3.96 -14.38 21.63
CA LYS A 175 2.97 -15.38 22.08
C LYS A 175 3.60 -16.33 23.11
N LEU A 176 2.78 -16.91 24.01
CA LEU A 176 3.23 -17.90 24.99
C LEU A 176 3.44 -19.29 24.33
N LYS A 177 4.27 -19.33 23.30
CA LYS A 177 4.64 -20.52 22.56
C LYS A 177 6.07 -20.36 22.02
N ASN A 178 6.93 -21.34 22.16
CA ASN A 178 8.21 -21.35 21.47
C ASN A 178 7.98 -21.80 20.02
N GLU A 179 8.34 -20.95 19.08
CA GLU A 179 8.22 -21.24 17.66
C GLU A 179 9.26 -20.42 16.88
N THR A 180 9.98 -21.09 15.99
CA THR A 180 10.92 -20.41 15.09
C THR A 180 10.66 -20.88 13.68
N SER A 181 10.54 -19.94 12.75
CA SER A 181 10.50 -20.22 11.33
C SER A 181 11.58 -19.43 10.60
N ALA A 182 12.19 -20.05 9.60
CA ALA A 182 13.16 -19.43 8.73
C ALA A 182 12.87 -19.81 7.28
N SER A 183 13.06 -18.85 6.39
CA SER A 183 12.95 -19.06 4.94
C SER A 183 14.19 -18.52 4.25
N MET A 184 14.75 -19.28 3.31
CA MET A 184 15.86 -18.86 2.47
C MET A 184 15.53 -19.18 1.01
N GLY A 185 15.45 -18.17 0.18
CA GLY A 185 15.06 -18.27 -1.23
C GLY A 185 16.09 -17.69 -2.18
N ILE A 186 16.26 -18.36 -3.32
CA ILE A 186 17.02 -17.89 -4.46
C ILE A 186 16.15 -17.95 -5.72
N GLY A 187 16.49 -17.22 -6.78
CA GLY A 187 15.68 -17.24 -7.99
C GLY A 187 16.33 -16.63 -9.22
N THR A 188 15.52 -16.47 -10.23
CA THR A 188 15.89 -15.68 -11.42
C THR A 188 16.13 -14.24 -11.03
N ASP A 189 16.76 -13.46 -11.92
CA ASP A 189 16.96 -12.03 -11.74
C ASP A 189 17.70 -11.71 -10.42
N SER A 190 18.77 -12.46 -10.15
CA SER A 190 19.63 -12.31 -8.96
C SER A 190 18.86 -12.34 -7.63
N TYR A 191 17.67 -12.93 -7.60
CA TYR A 191 16.83 -12.98 -6.39
C TYR A 191 17.52 -13.77 -5.27
N ALA A 192 17.64 -13.12 -4.11
CA ALA A 192 18.06 -13.72 -2.86
C ALA A 192 17.27 -13.10 -1.70
N ARG A 193 16.57 -13.92 -0.92
CA ARG A 193 15.80 -13.46 0.24
C ARG A 193 15.96 -14.43 1.40
N GLY A 194 16.22 -13.87 2.59
CA GLY A 194 16.21 -14.59 3.85
C GLY A 194 15.27 -13.93 4.84
N THR A 195 14.47 -14.72 5.55
CA THR A 195 13.63 -14.27 6.67
C THR A 195 13.76 -15.19 7.86
N VAL A 196 13.66 -14.64 9.07
CA VAL A 196 13.58 -15.37 10.33
C VAL A 196 12.46 -14.76 11.16
N ASP A 197 11.65 -15.62 11.76
CA ASP A 197 10.63 -15.26 12.74
C ASP A 197 10.82 -16.19 13.95
N ALA A 198 11.24 -15.65 15.06
CA ALA A 198 11.58 -16.41 16.27
C ALA A 198 10.80 -15.86 17.47
N ASN A 199 9.96 -16.69 18.06
CA ASN A 199 9.16 -16.38 19.24
C ASN A 199 9.54 -17.30 20.39
N TYR A 200 9.94 -16.73 21.52
CA TYR A 200 10.38 -17.46 22.70
C TYR A 200 9.68 -17.00 23.97
N VAL A 201 9.26 -17.95 24.78
CA VAL A 201 8.75 -17.72 26.13
C VAL A 201 9.94 -17.54 27.06
N LEU A 202 10.04 -16.39 27.70
CA LEU A 202 11.15 -16.02 28.60
C LEU A 202 10.84 -16.28 30.07
N GLY A 203 9.55 -16.43 30.42
CA GLY A 203 9.07 -16.63 31.77
C GLY A 203 7.55 -16.71 31.83
N ASP A 204 7.01 -16.76 33.06
CA ASP A 204 5.57 -16.77 33.25
C ASP A 204 4.93 -15.45 32.75
N GLY A 205 4.09 -15.57 31.72
CA GLY A 205 3.47 -14.43 31.05
C GLY A 205 4.42 -13.52 30.26
N ILE A 206 5.69 -13.92 30.03
CA ILE A 206 6.67 -13.10 29.33
C ILE A 206 7.13 -13.83 28.08
N ALA A 207 7.07 -13.16 26.92
CA ALA A 207 7.59 -13.69 25.66
C ALA A 207 8.26 -12.58 24.85
N ALA A 208 9.21 -12.96 24.00
CA ALA A 208 9.86 -12.07 23.02
C ALA A 208 9.74 -12.65 21.62
N ARG A 209 9.62 -11.80 20.62
CA ARG A 209 9.61 -12.18 19.20
C ARG A 209 10.58 -11.32 18.42
N LEU A 210 11.28 -11.93 17.47
CA LEU A 210 12.23 -11.25 16.60
C LEU A 210 11.94 -11.66 15.15
N ASN A 211 11.65 -10.68 14.31
CA ASN A 211 11.55 -10.86 12.87
C ASN A 211 12.76 -10.20 12.19
N LEU A 212 13.38 -10.91 11.25
CA LEU A 212 14.51 -10.46 10.45
C LEU A 212 14.23 -10.69 8.97
N MET A 213 14.72 -9.78 8.13
CA MET A 213 14.63 -9.92 6.68
C MET A 213 15.84 -9.30 5.99
N LYS A 214 16.35 -9.97 4.95
CA LYS A 214 17.26 -9.42 3.94
C LYS A 214 16.76 -9.84 2.57
N HIS A 215 16.71 -8.89 1.61
CA HIS A 215 16.24 -9.12 0.26
C HIS A 215 17.07 -8.35 -0.75
N GLU A 216 17.49 -9.03 -1.82
CA GLU A 216 18.16 -8.48 -2.99
C GLU A 216 17.58 -9.12 -4.25
N SER A 217 17.30 -8.32 -5.27
CA SER A 217 16.90 -8.82 -6.60
C SER A 217 17.04 -7.75 -7.66
N ASP A 218 17.30 -8.17 -8.90
CA ASP A 218 17.00 -7.35 -10.07
C ASP A 218 15.49 -7.39 -10.36
N ILE A 219 14.98 -6.43 -11.12
CA ILE A 219 13.59 -6.44 -11.58
C ILE A 219 13.48 -7.27 -12.85
N ALA A 220 12.73 -8.36 -12.80
CA ALA A 220 12.56 -9.28 -13.93
C ALA A 220 12.13 -8.57 -15.22
N GLY A 221 12.86 -8.78 -16.30
CA GLY A 221 12.62 -8.14 -17.59
C GLY A 221 12.91 -6.64 -17.63
N ARG A 222 13.90 -6.16 -16.85
CA ARG A 222 14.43 -4.79 -16.92
C ARG A 222 15.96 -4.82 -16.97
N ASP A 223 16.55 -3.91 -17.77
CA ASP A 223 18.00 -3.92 -18.04
C ASP A 223 18.87 -3.53 -16.84
N ALA A 224 18.34 -2.78 -15.87
CA ALA A 224 19.18 -2.24 -14.81
C ALA A 224 18.50 -2.02 -13.45
N ALA A 225 17.19 -2.05 -13.33
CA ALA A 225 16.50 -1.77 -12.06
C ALA A 225 16.71 -2.89 -11.04
N ASN A 226 16.92 -2.54 -9.77
CA ASN A 226 17.11 -3.52 -8.69
C ASN A 226 16.52 -3.06 -7.35
N VAL A 227 16.42 -4.00 -6.42
CA VAL A 227 15.94 -3.83 -5.05
C VAL A 227 16.98 -4.37 -4.08
N SER A 228 17.30 -3.61 -3.03
CA SER A 228 18.15 -4.06 -1.92
C SER A 228 17.58 -3.58 -0.60
N ARG A 229 17.11 -4.51 0.26
CA ARG A 229 16.38 -4.20 1.49
C ARG A 229 16.81 -5.08 2.65
N TRP A 230 16.73 -4.55 3.85
CA TRP A 230 16.82 -5.32 5.08
C TRP A 230 15.95 -4.72 6.17
N GLY A 231 15.51 -5.57 7.09
CA GLY A 231 14.66 -5.13 8.20
C GLY A 231 14.81 -6.01 9.44
N ILE A 232 14.48 -5.42 10.58
CA ILE A 232 14.45 -6.06 11.88
C ILE A 232 13.24 -5.55 12.67
N ALA A 233 12.49 -6.46 13.29
CA ALA A 233 11.35 -6.13 14.12
C ALA A 233 11.37 -6.94 15.43
N PRO A 234 12.10 -6.47 16.48
CA PRO A 234 12.05 -7.03 17.81
C PRO A 234 10.80 -6.58 18.58
N SER A 235 10.24 -7.47 19.40
CA SER A 235 9.16 -7.16 20.32
C SER A 235 9.25 -8.00 21.59
N ILE A 236 8.74 -7.45 22.70
CA ILE A 236 8.65 -8.14 23.99
C ILE A 236 7.28 -7.85 24.61
N ALA A 237 6.70 -8.87 25.21
CA ALA A 237 5.41 -8.78 25.88
C ALA A 237 5.52 -9.26 27.32
N PHE A 238 4.78 -8.59 28.20
CA PHE A 238 4.65 -8.91 29.62
C PHE A 238 3.18 -9.09 29.96
N GLY A 239 2.89 -9.98 30.91
CA GLY A 239 1.55 -10.20 31.43
C GLY A 239 0.59 -10.92 30.48
N LEU A 240 1.12 -11.69 29.51
CA LEU A 240 0.29 -12.38 28.50
C LEU A 240 -0.72 -13.37 29.07
N ASN A 241 -0.52 -13.85 30.30
CA ASN A 241 -1.42 -14.74 31.04
C ASN A 241 -2.26 -14.01 32.10
N GLY A 242 -2.18 -12.69 32.18
CA GLY A 242 -2.86 -11.87 33.19
C GLY A 242 -3.77 -10.79 32.60
N PRO A 243 -4.50 -10.07 33.46
CA PRO A 243 -5.37 -8.99 33.01
C PRO A 243 -4.60 -7.77 32.53
N ALA A 244 -3.39 -7.54 33.03
CA ALA A 244 -2.52 -6.43 32.63
C ALA A 244 -1.50 -6.92 31.61
N GLN A 245 -1.50 -6.36 30.43
CA GLN A 245 -0.57 -6.71 29.35
C GLN A 245 0.18 -5.47 28.87
N LEU A 246 1.45 -5.65 28.56
CA LEU A 246 2.30 -4.62 27.96
C LEU A 246 3.12 -5.25 26.84
N ILE A 247 3.02 -4.68 25.63
CA ILE A 247 3.83 -5.07 24.47
C ILE A 247 4.65 -3.85 24.04
N ALA A 248 5.97 -4.01 23.94
CA ALA A 248 6.87 -3.03 23.36
C ALA A 248 7.46 -3.61 22.08
N SER A 249 7.38 -2.88 20.98
CA SER A 249 7.91 -3.29 19.69
C SER A 249 8.67 -2.17 19.00
N HIS A 250 9.62 -2.56 18.16
CA HIS A 250 10.35 -1.66 17.28
C HIS A 250 10.44 -2.29 15.89
N TYR A 251 10.12 -1.52 14.87
CA TYR A 251 10.29 -1.89 13.46
C TYR A 251 11.35 -1.01 12.84
N HIS A 252 12.36 -1.62 12.21
CA HIS A 252 13.35 -0.95 11.39
C HIS A 252 13.39 -1.58 10.01
N MET A 253 13.32 -0.76 8.97
CA MET A 253 13.49 -1.17 7.57
C MET A 253 14.31 -0.13 6.83
N GLN A 254 15.22 -0.60 5.98
CA GLN A 254 16.01 0.25 5.09
C GLN A 254 16.06 -0.37 3.70
N SER A 255 15.93 0.47 2.66
CA SER A 255 16.21 0.10 1.26
C SER A 255 17.21 1.04 0.61
N ASP A 256 17.94 0.53 -0.38
CA ASP A 256 18.79 1.29 -1.31
C ASP A 256 18.59 0.67 -2.70
N ASP A 257 17.57 1.17 -3.41
CA ASP A 257 17.06 0.60 -4.66
C ASP A 257 17.54 1.44 -5.87
N LEU A 258 17.78 0.80 -7.01
CA LEU A 258 17.79 1.48 -8.30
C LEU A 258 16.35 1.43 -8.86
N PRO A 259 15.59 2.54 -8.76
CA PRO A 259 14.16 2.49 -8.98
C PRO A 259 13.77 2.36 -10.45
N ASP A 260 12.78 1.51 -10.76
CA ASP A 260 12.09 1.46 -12.05
C ASP A 260 10.78 2.28 -11.99
N ALA A 261 10.88 3.54 -11.61
CA ALA A 261 9.71 4.38 -11.42
C ALA A 261 9.13 4.92 -12.73
N GLY A 262 9.96 5.04 -13.76
CA GLY A 262 9.65 5.81 -14.95
C GLY A 262 8.83 5.12 -16.01
N GLY A 263 8.89 3.81 -16.14
CA GLY A 263 8.13 3.10 -17.16
C GLY A 263 8.29 3.68 -18.60
N PHE A 264 7.15 3.85 -19.29
CA PHE A 264 7.09 4.27 -20.67
C PHE A 264 6.14 5.44 -20.89
N PRO A 265 6.51 6.47 -21.70
CA PRO A 265 5.62 7.58 -22.01
C PRO A 265 4.44 7.11 -22.87
N TYR A 266 3.33 7.86 -22.79
CA TYR A 266 2.16 7.56 -23.63
C TYR A 266 2.30 8.09 -25.05
N GLY A 267 1.72 7.38 -26.01
CA GLY A 267 1.47 7.90 -27.35
C GLY A 267 0.50 9.08 -27.30
N ASN A 268 0.73 10.06 -28.18
CA ASN A 268 -0.14 11.23 -28.27
C ASN A 268 -1.33 10.93 -29.20
N PRO A 269 -2.58 10.88 -28.72
CA PRO A 269 -3.75 10.65 -29.56
C PRO A 269 -4.00 11.76 -30.58
N ASN A 270 -3.43 12.95 -30.38
CA ASN A 270 -3.48 14.08 -31.32
C ASN A 270 -2.20 14.21 -32.17
N GLY A 271 -1.32 13.20 -32.12
CA GLY A 271 -0.08 13.19 -32.89
C GLY A 271 -0.29 12.96 -34.39
N ALA A 272 0.83 12.95 -35.14
CA ALA A 272 0.80 12.74 -36.58
C ALA A 272 0.15 11.37 -36.93
N PRO A 273 -0.76 11.31 -37.90
CA PRO A 273 -1.51 10.09 -38.24
C PRO A 273 -0.63 8.91 -38.69
N ALA A 274 0.58 9.17 -39.13
CA ALA A 274 1.55 8.14 -39.52
C ALA A 274 2.30 7.48 -38.40
N SER A 275 2.17 7.98 -37.14
CA SER A 275 2.86 7.40 -35.97
C SER A 275 2.10 6.21 -35.44
N LYS A 276 2.77 5.09 -35.22
CA LYS A 276 2.23 3.91 -34.52
C LYS A 276 1.93 4.15 -33.04
N TRP A 277 2.28 5.32 -32.51
CA TRP A 277 2.18 5.68 -31.09
C TRP A 277 1.07 6.71 -30.79
N VAL A 278 0.05 6.84 -31.63
CA VAL A 278 -0.96 7.92 -31.50
C VAL A 278 -2.20 7.57 -30.67
N ASP A 279 -2.34 6.36 -30.17
CA ASP A 279 -3.60 5.86 -29.61
C ASP A 279 -3.75 6.07 -28.09
N GLY A 280 -2.84 6.76 -27.42
CA GLY A 280 -2.89 7.01 -25.99
C GLY A 280 -2.40 5.88 -25.09
N ARG A 281 -1.89 4.78 -25.67
CA ARG A 281 -1.22 3.69 -24.93
C ARG A 281 0.25 4.01 -24.68
N PRO A 282 0.88 3.32 -23.68
CA PRO A 282 2.32 3.41 -23.50
C PRO A 282 3.09 2.99 -24.75
N MET A 283 4.11 3.76 -25.11
CA MET A 283 5.00 3.49 -26.22
C MET A 283 6.12 2.56 -25.76
N VAL A 284 6.10 1.29 -26.17
CA VAL A 284 7.04 0.24 -25.75
C VAL A 284 7.83 -0.27 -26.96
N PRO A 285 9.04 0.24 -27.21
CA PRO A 285 9.92 -0.32 -28.25
C PRO A 285 10.42 -1.72 -27.84
N ASP A 286 10.96 -1.86 -26.64
CA ASP A 286 11.33 -3.09 -25.96
C ASP A 286 10.94 -3.00 -24.49
N ARG A 287 10.36 -4.07 -23.92
CA ARG A 287 9.91 -4.12 -22.54
C ARG A 287 11.07 -4.01 -21.53
N ASN A 288 12.26 -4.45 -21.92
CA ASN A 288 13.44 -4.46 -21.05
C ASN A 288 14.07 -3.08 -20.88
N ASN A 289 13.75 -2.13 -21.77
CA ASN A 289 14.36 -0.82 -21.79
C ASN A 289 14.23 -0.11 -20.43
N TYR A 290 15.39 0.26 -19.89
CA TYR A 290 15.50 1.10 -18.70
C TYR A 290 16.06 2.47 -19.11
N TYR A 291 15.26 3.52 -18.98
CA TYR A 291 15.65 4.88 -19.39
C TYR A 291 16.45 5.64 -18.33
N GLY A 292 16.54 5.12 -17.11
CA GLY A 292 17.32 5.70 -16.01
C GLY A 292 18.82 5.62 -16.24
N LEU A 293 19.58 6.17 -15.32
CA LEU A 293 21.05 6.16 -15.30
C LEU A 293 21.54 5.48 -14.02
N VAL A 294 22.27 4.37 -14.15
CA VAL A 294 22.74 3.56 -13.01
C VAL A 294 23.67 4.31 -12.05
N ASP A 295 24.43 5.30 -12.55
CA ASP A 295 25.36 6.08 -11.75
C ASP A 295 24.74 7.36 -11.17
N ARG A 296 23.45 7.62 -11.43
CA ARG A 296 22.73 8.81 -11.01
C ARG A 296 21.48 8.52 -10.21
N ASP A 297 20.64 7.61 -10.73
CA ASP A 297 19.31 7.35 -10.17
C ASP A 297 19.42 6.51 -8.91
N PHE A 298 18.62 6.81 -7.91
CA PHE A 298 18.55 6.07 -6.64
C PHE A 298 17.22 6.30 -5.95
N GLN A 299 16.85 5.36 -5.10
CA GLN A 299 15.80 5.54 -4.10
C GLN A 299 16.25 4.90 -2.79
N ARG A 300 16.24 5.68 -1.70
CA ARG A 300 16.59 5.23 -0.36
C ARG A 300 15.43 5.50 0.55
N THR A 301 14.93 4.44 1.18
CA THR A 301 13.89 4.56 2.18
C THR A 301 14.38 4.03 3.52
N ARG A 302 13.87 4.64 4.58
CA ARG A 302 14.10 4.17 5.95
C ARG A 302 12.83 4.36 6.75
N ALA A 303 12.50 3.38 7.59
CA ALA A 303 11.44 3.47 8.58
C ALA A 303 11.95 2.99 9.93
N ASP A 304 11.76 3.80 10.97
CA ASP A 304 12.02 3.48 12.37
C ASP A 304 10.73 3.76 13.13
N ILE A 305 10.06 2.72 13.62
CA ILE A 305 8.75 2.83 14.26
C ILE A 305 8.80 2.09 15.59
N SER A 306 8.55 2.80 16.70
CA SER A 306 8.47 2.22 18.04
C SER A 306 7.05 2.33 18.55
N THR A 307 6.51 1.22 19.05
CA THR A 307 5.13 1.13 19.56
C THR A 307 5.13 0.56 20.99
N LEU A 308 4.35 1.18 21.86
CA LEU A 308 4.03 0.69 23.18
C LEU A 308 2.52 0.45 23.24
N ASP A 309 2.10 -0.77 23.54
CA ASP A 309 0.71 -1.19 23.64
C ASP A 309 0.47 -1.75 25.04
N ALA A 310 -0.30 -1.04 25.84
CA ALA A 310 -0.64 -1.40 27.20
C ALA A 310 -2.14 -1.63 27.31
N SER A 311 -2.56 -2.72 27.97
CA SER A 311 -3.97 -2.99 28.18
C SER A 311 -4.25 -3.59 29.56
N TYR A 312 -5.46 -3.33 30.07
CA TYR A 312 -5.95 -3.90 31.31
C TYR A 312 -7.39 -4.38 31.13
N ASP A 313 -7.64 -5.64 31.48
CA ASP A 313 -8.97 -6.25 31.45
C ASP A 313 -9.60 -6.21 32.86
N PHE A 314 -10.74 -5.55 32.97
CA PHE A 314 -11.51 -5.41 34.22
C PHE A 314 -12.60 -6.50 34.40
N GLY A 315 -12.49 -7.60 33.66
CA GLY A 315 -13.52 -8.65 33.68
C GLY A 315 -14.67 -8.37 32.71
N GLY A 316 -14.36 -8.22 31.42
CA GLY A 316 -15.31 -7.95 30.34
C GLY A 316 -15.26 -6.53 29.80
N HIS A 317 -14.47 -5.65 30.41
CA HIS A 317 -14.16 -4.32 29.91
C HIS A 317 -12.64 -4.16 29.83
N LYS A 318 -12.12 -3.88 28.63
CA LYS A 318 -10.68 -3.75 28.37
C LYS A 318 -10.33 -2.30 28.07
N LEU A 319 -9.49 -1.71 28.91
CA LEU A 319 -8.83 -0.44 28.62
C LEU A 319 -7.54 -0.72 27.89
N ARG A 320 -7.28 -0.04 26.77
CA ARG A 320 -6.06 -0.17 25.97
C ARG A 320 -5.52 1.22 25.62
N ASN A 321 -4.24 1.41 25.84
CA ASN A 321 -3.50 2.55 25.31
C ASN A 321 -2.43 2.05 24.34
N ILE A 322 -2.37 2.63 23.15
CA ILE A 322 -1.33 2.37 22.19
C ILE A 322 -0.68 3.68 21.75
N ALA A 323 0.62 3.81 22.01
CA ALA A 323 1.43 4.98 21.69
C ALA A 323 2.52 4.60 20.69
N ARG A 324 2.72 5.43 19.66
CA ARG A 324 3.66 5.19 18.58
C ARG A 324 4.50 6.42 18.28
N LEU A 325 5.80 6.19 18.10
CA LEU A 325 6.76 7.14 17.55
C LEU A 325 7.26 6.59 16.21
N GLY A 326 7.14 7.38 15.15
CA GLY A 326 7.59 7.04 13.82
C GLY A 326 8.58 8.06 13.27
N ASN A 327 9.60 7.57 12.56
CA ASN A 327 10.50 8.38 11.76
C ASN A 327 10.73 7.65 10.44
N THR A 328 10.25 8.23 9.34
CA THR A 328 10.39 7.65 8.00
C THR A 328 11.08 8.63 7.07
N SER A 329 11.89 8.12 6.16
CA SER A 329 12.48 8.93 5.09
C SER A 329 12.32 8.26 3.73
N ASN A 330 12.21 9.08 2.69
CA ASN A 330 12.15 8.65 1.29
C ASN A 330 12.91 9.64 0.42
N ASP A 331 14.16 9.29 0.12
CA ASP A 331 15.07 10.08 -0.68
C ASP A 331 15.23 9.45 -2.05
N TYR A 332 14.93 10.20 -3.10
CA TYR A 332 15.13 9.70 -4.46
C TYR A 332 15.49 10.78 -5.48
N LEU A 333 16.17 10.32 -6.49
CA LEU A 333 16.30 10.94 -7.79
C LEU A 333 16.15 9.85 -8.83
N TRP A 334 15.22 9.99 -9.76
CA TRP A 334 14.96 9.01 -10.80
C TRP A 334 14.58 9.66 -12.14
N THR A 335 14.75 8.90 -13.20
CA THR A 335 14.41 9.33 -14.55
C THR A 335 12.93 9.13 -14.83
N GLN A 336 12.28 10.20 -15.24
CA GLN A 336 10.97 10.17 -15.88
C GLN A 336 11.13 10.31 -17.39
N PRO A 337 10.71 9.30 -18.17
CA PRO A 337 10.69 9.42 -19.64
C PRO A 337 9.74 10.54 -20.07
N ASP A 338 10.27 11.53 -20.80
CA ASP A 338 9.51 12.75 -21.19
C ASP A 338 9.29 12.80 -22.72
N ASP A 339 8.02 12.84 -23.10
CA ASP A 339 7.56 12.96 -24.49
C ASP A 339 7.09 14.38 -24.87
N SER A 340 7.23 15.36 -23.97
CA SER A 340 6.62 16.71 -24.10
C SER A 340 7.02 17.48 -25.37
N GLN A 341 8.12 17.10 -26.01
CA GLN A 341 8.62 17.69 -27.28
C GLN A 341 8.38 16.78 -28.49
N GLY A 342 7.65 15.68 -28.33
CA GLY A 342 7.45 14.69 -29.38
C GLY A 342 8.73 13.96 -29.80
N ASN A 343 9.71 13.88 -28.92
CA ASN A 343 11.02 13.29 -29.18
C ASN A 343 10.95 11.85 -29.75
N PRO A 344 10.13 10.93 -29.20
CA PRO A 344 10.05 9.56 -29.72
C PRO A 344 9.51 9.49 -31.15
N ASN A 345 8.53 10.35 -31.49
CA ASN A 345 7.91 10.36 -32.81
C ASN A 345 8.76 11.08 -33.88
N ASN A 346 9.39 12.19 -33.49
CA ASN A 346 10.09 13.06 -34.44
C ASN A 346 11.55 12.68 -34.63
N TYR A 347 12.21 12.12 -33.61
CA TYR A 347 13.66 11.93 -33.60
C TYR A 347 14.09 10.52 -33.19
N GLY A 348 13.19 9.64 -32.73
CA GLY A 348 13.54 8.33 -32.17
C GLY A 348 14.33 8.43 -30.87
N THR A 349 14.18 9.54 -30.14
CA THR A 349 14.93 9.82 -28.90
C THR A 349 13.97 10.03 -27.74
N LEU A 350 14.53 10.15 -26.53
CA LEU A 350 13.78 10.40 -25.31
C LEU A 350 14.57 11.35 -24.40
N TRP A 351 13.87 12.34 -23.81
CA TRP A 351 14.43 13.17 -22.75
C TRP A 351 14.33 12.45 -21.39
N ARG A 352 15.47 12.28 -20.71
CA ARG A 352 15.56 11.73 -19.35
C ARG A 352 15.28 12.86 -18.33
N ARG A 353 14.02 13.24 -18.19
CA ARG A 353 13.62 14.21 -17.17
C ARG A 353 13.91 13.65 -15.78
N THR A 354 14.49 14.44 -14.89
CA THR A 354 14.72 14.04 -13.52
C THR A 354 13.55 14.43 -12.63
N ASN A 355 13.19 13.53 -11.75
CA ASN A 355 12.28 13.76 -10.64
C ASN A 355 13.02 13.44 -9.35
N SER A 356 12.90 14.31 -8.34
CA SER A 356 13.64 14.10 -7.09
C SER A 356 12.86 14.58 -5.89
N ARG A 357 13.11 13.93 -4.76
CA ARG A 357 12.54 14.30 -3.48
C ARG A 357 13.51 13.86 -2.37
N ALA A 358 13.53 14.63 -1.29
CA ALA A 358 14.19 14.24 -0.05
C ALA A 358 13.22 14.58 1.08
N VAL A 359 12.60 13.57 1.66
CA VAL A 359 11.53 13.72 2.64
C VAL A 359 11.89 12.99 3.93
N ASP A 360 11.67 13.69 5.05
CA ASP A 360 11.65 13.11 6.39
C ASP A 360 10.28 13.36 7.00
N VAL A 361 9.66 12.31 7.57
CA VAL A 361 8.40 12.40 8.30
C VAL A 361 8.60 11.89 9.73
N LYS A 362 8.28 12.74 10.71
CA LYS A 362 8.25 12.38 12.12
C LYS A 362 6.82 12.39 12.60
N SER A 363 6.41 11.34 13.29
CA SER A 363 5.06 11.19 13.79
C SER A 363 5.04 10.73 15.24
N PHE A 364 4.06 11.25 15.96
CA PHE A 364 3.60 10.72 17.24
C PHE A 364 2.12 10.46 17.13
N ALA A 365 1.66 9.29 17.58
CA ALA A 365 0.25 8.96 17.68
C ALA A 365 -0.01 8.25 19.01
N ASP A 366 -1.13 8.58 19.65
CA ASP A 366 -1.60 7.95 20.87
C ASP A 366 -3.10 7.73 20.82
N GLN A 367 -3.53 6.53 21.21
CA GLN A 367 -4.94 6.15 21.27
C GLN A 367 -5.22 5.50 22.62
N LEU A 368 -6.17 6.05 23.37
CA LEU A 368 -6.75 5.45 24.56
C LEU A 368 -8.16 4.99 24.23
N GLY A 369 -8.42 3.69 24.36
CA GLY A 369 -9.71 3.08 24.05
C GLY A 369 -10.22 2.17 25.15
N LEU A 370 -11.54 2.17 25.33
CA LEU A 370 -12.26 1.28 26.23
C LEU A 370 -13.21 0.42 25.39
N THR A 371 -13.12 -0.90 25.51
CA THR A 371 -14.03 -1.86 24.86
C THR A 371 -14.69 -2.74 25.90
N GLY A 372 -15.86 -3.25 25.58
CA GLY A 372 -16.56 -4.15 26.49
C GLY A 372 -17.96 -4.47 26.02
N ALA A 373 -18.69 -5.15 26.90
CA ALA A 373 -20.08 -5.48 26.67
C ALA A 373 -20.92 -5.18 27.93
N PHE A 374 -22.16 -4.78 27.74
CA PHE A 374 -23.15 -4.56 28.81
C PHE A 374 -24.55 -4.87 28.30
N GLN A 375 -25.53 -4.85 29.21
CA GLN A 375 -26.95 -5.10 28.87
C GLN A 375 -27.85 -3.98 29.37
N THR A 376 -28.83 -3.60 28.54
CA THR A 376 -29.92 -2.71 28.90
C THR A 376 -31.26 -3.41 28.68
N GLY A 377 -31.83 -3.96 29.75
CA GLY A 377 -33.00 -4.80 29.64
C GLY A 377 -32.70 -6.09 28.84
N ALA A 378 -33.39 -6.30 27.74
CA ALA A 378 -33.17 -7.44 26.84
C ALA A 378 -32.08 -7.20 25.76
N LEU A 379 -31.59 -5.96 25.63
CA LEU A 379 -30.62 -5.61 24.62
C LEU A 379 -29.20 -5.87 25.11
N LYS A 380 -28.39 -6.52 24.27
CA LYS A 380 -26.97 -6.69 24.53
C LYS A 380 -26.19 -5.68 23.70
N HIS A 381 -25.21 -5.03 24.31
CA HIS A 381 -24.35 -4.03 23.71
C HIS A 381 -22.91 -4.53 23.71
N SER A 382 -22.24 -4.39 22.55
CA SER A 382 -20.79 -4.53 22.42
C SER A 382 -20.24 -3.20 21.95
N TYR A 383 -19.41 -2.55 22.76
CA TYR A 383 -19.00 -1.18 22.51
C TYR A 383 -17.49 -1.01 22.42
N SER A 384 -17.08 0.06 21.71
CA SER A 384 -15.72 0.59 21.67
C SER A 384 -15.80 2.11 21.70
N ALA A 385 -15.14 2.74 22.67
CA ALA A 385 -15.09 4.20 22.78
C ALA A 385 -13.65 4.65 23.09
N GLY A 386 -13.25 5.82 22.61
CA GLY A 386 -11.89 6.27 22.86
C GLY A 386 -11.59 7.66 22.35
N VAL A 387 -10.36 8.09 22.64
CA VAL A 387 -9.77 9.34 22.20
C VAL A 387 -8.45 9.06 21.51
N GLU A 388 -8.11 9.89 20.52
CA GLU A 388 -6.87 9.77 19.75
C GLU A 388 -6.22 11.14 19.59
N TYR A 389 -4.90 11.15 19.58
CA TYR A 389 -4.09 12.32 19.25
C TYR A 389 -2.98 11.93 18.27
N SER A 390 -2.74 12.75 17.25
CA SER A 390 -1.58 12.64 16.39
C SER A 390 -0.92 13.98 16.12
N ASP A 391 0.42 13.97 16.00
CA ASP A 391 1.27 15.08 15.58
C ASP A 391 2.24 14.58 14.51
N GLU A 392 2.04 15.02 13.29
CA GLU A 392 2.77 14.60 12.11
C GLU A 392 3.54 15.80 11.57
N LYS A 393 4.86 15.64 11.41
CA LYS A 393 5.74 16.67 10.87
C LYS A 393 6.50 16.11 9.67
N MET A 394 6.25 16.65 8.50
CA MET A 394 6.96 16.36 7.26
C MET A 394 7.91 17.53 6.93
N THR A 395 9.15 17.19 6.53
CA THR A 395 10.07 18.12 5.88
C THR A 395 10.41 17.61 4.50
N ARG A 396 10.37 18.46 3.48
CA ARG A 396 10.57 18.09 2.09
C ARG A 396 11.48 19.06 1.36
N GLY A 397 12.52 18.52 0.77
CA GLY A 397 13.40 19.18 -0.18
C GLY A 397 13.55 18.37 -1.46
N SER A 398 14.58 18.69 -2.24
CA SER A 398 14.86 18.08 -3.53
C SER A 398 16.35 17.94 -3.78
N TYR A 399 16.71 17.26 -4.85
CA TYR A 399 18.07 17.24 -5.40
C TYR A 399 18.14 18.17 -6.60
N LEU A 400 19.26 18.86 -6.71
CA LEU A 400 19.58 19.80 -7.80
C LEU A 400 20.71 19.22 -8.66
N MET A 401 20.73 19.57 -9.92
CA MET A 401 21.77 19.15 -10.86
C MET A 401 22.49 20.36 -11.44
N THR A 402 23.79 20.22 -11.68
CA THR A 402 24.63 21.23 -12.33
C THR A 402 25.42 20.59 -13.48
N PRO A 403 25.43 21.17 -14.68
CA PRO A 403 24.55 22.24 -15.17
C PRO A 403 23.09 21.79 -15.18
N GLY A 404 22.12 22.69 -15.22
CA GLY A 404 20.68 22.43 -15.05
C GLY A 404 20.08 21.30 -15.89
N THR A 405 18.75 21.19 -15.87
CA THR A 405 18.00 20.06 -16.45
C THR A 405 17.60 20.28 -17.90
N SER A 406 17.90 21.41 -18.52
CA SER A 406 17.59 21.65 -19.93
C SER A 406 18.70 21.15 -20.85
N ASN A 407 18.34 20.66 -22.03
CA ASN A 407 19.30 20.35 -23.08
C ASN A 407 20.06 21.64 -23.48
N PRO A 408 21.40 21.66 -23.36
CA PRO A 408 22.19 22.85 -23.63
C PRO A 408 22.13 23.34 -25.08
N LEU A 409 21.79 22.46 -26.03
CA LEU A 409 21.67 22.82 -27.45
C LEU A 409 20.32 23.46 -27.80
N THR A 410 19.25 23.08 -27.09
CA THR A 410 17.89 23.51 -27.45
C THR A 410 17.27 24.40 -26.37
N GLY A 411 17.89 24.53 -25.21
CA GLY A 411 17.39 25.31 -24.08
C GLY A 411 16.13 24.72 -23.38
N ASN A 412 15.67 23.53 -23.80
CA ASN A 412 14.49 22.84 -23.26
C ASN A 412 14.70 21.32 -23.26
N SER A 413 13.62 20.52 -23.22
CA SER A 413 13.67 19.04 -23.25
C SER A 413 13.67 18.42 -24.66
N LYS A 414 13.91 19.20 -25.71
CA LYS A 414 13.99 18.69 -27.08
C LYS A 414 15.30 17.95 -27.34
N CYS A 415 15.22 16.73 -27.88
CA CYS A 415 16.35 15.82 -28.12
C CYS A 415 16.43 15.42 -29.60
N PRO A 416 16.92 16.28 -30.48
CA PRO A 416 17.02 15.94 -31.91
C PRO A 416 18.07 14.87 -32.21
N THR A 417 19.04 14.68 -31.32
CA THR A 417 20.11 13.69 -31.43
C THR A 417 20.45 13.09 -30.07
N THR A 418 21.11 11.94 -30.06
CA THR A 418 21.64 11.27 -28.85
C THR A 418 23.12 11.51 -28.68
N GLY A 419 23.68 11.15 -27.51
CA GLY A 419 25.10 11.09 -27.23
C GLY A 419 25.72 12.39 -26.69
N ALA A 420 27.05 12.46 -26.75
CA ALA A 420 27.85 13.48 -26.06
C ALA A 420 27.53 14.94 -26.47
N ALA A 421 27.10 15.15 -27.72
CA ALA A 421 26.74 16.50 -28.21
C ALA A 421 25.46 17.05 -27.58
N THR A 422 24.57 16.19 -27.07
CA THR A 422 23.31 16.57 -26.45
C THR A 422 23.32 16.38 -24.93
N GLY A 423 24.39 15.77 -24.42
CA GLY A 423 24.50 15.38 -23.04
C GLY A 423 23.75 14.06 -22.72
N TYR A 424 23.92 13.61 -21.50
CA TYR A 424 23.36 12.37 -20.96
C TYR A 424 21.83 12.31 -20.90
N ASN A 425 21.14 13.44 -21.02
CA ASN A 425 19.68 13.52 -20.87
C ASN A 425 18.89 13.01 -22.08
N CYS A 426 19.53 12.91 -23.25
CA CYS A 426 18.92 12.42 -24.50
C CYS A 426 19.33 10.98 -24.76
N ALA A 427 18.39 10.04 -24.55
CA ALA A 427 18.59 8.63 -24.82
C ALA A 427 18.06 8.25 -26.21
N ASP A 428 18.58 7.16 -26.77
CA ASP A 428 17.89 6.43 -27.84
C ASP A 428 16.60 5.83 -27.27
N PHE A 429 15.47 6.00 -27.96
CA PHE A 429 14.19 5.52 -27.48
C PHE A 429 14.02 4.01 -27.66
N ALA A 430 14.61 3.45 -28.72
CA ALA A 430 14.52 2.02 -29.00
C ALA A 430 15.54 1.20 -28.20
N ASN A 431 16.72 1.77 -27.95
CA ASN A 431 17.83 1.06 -27.27
C ASN A 431 18.59 2.02 -26.34
N PRO A 432 18.00 2.39 -25.20
CA PRO A 432 18.64 3.31 -24.24
C PRO A 432 19.88 2.65 -23.61
N ASN A 433 20.94 3.44 -23.38
CA ASN A 433 22.08 3.00 -22.61
C ASN A 433 21.99 3.49 -21.16
N PRO A 434 21.71 2.62 -20.17
CA PRO A 434 21.63 3.02 -18.75
C PRO A 434 22.97 3.48 -18.17
N ARG A 435 24.07 3.26 -18.89
CA ARG A 435 25.43 3.61 -18.48
C ARG A 435 26.00 4.79 -19.28
N ASP A 436 25.14 5.60 -19.90
CA ASP A 436 25.59 6.84 -20.55
C ASP A 436 26.36 7.72 -19.57
N PRO A 437 27.57 8.20 -19.93
CA PRO A 437 28.42 8.98 -19.04
C PRO A 437 27.82 10.36 -18.76
N TRP A 438 27.46 10.63 -17.53
CA TRP A 438 26.96 11.94 -17.10
C TRP A 438 27.84 12.57 -16.00
N ALA A 439 28.44 11.77 -15.13
CA ALA A 439 29.19 12.24 -13.96
C ALA A 439 30.46 13.05 -14.32
N ALA A 440 30.97 12.92 -15.55
CA ALA A 440 32.13 13.68 -16.00
C ALA A 440 31.84 15.18 -16.19
N THR A 441 30.60 15.54 -16.45
CA THR A 441 30.18 16.92 -16.77
C THR A 441 29.07 17.46 -15.87
N HIS A 442 28.48 16.61 -15.03
CA HIS A 442 27.33 16.94 -14.20
C HIS A 442 27.53 16.46 -12.75
N SER A 443 26.90 17.13 -11.83
CA SER A 443 26.86 16.74 -10.42
C SER A 443 25.44 16.83 -9.86
N VAL A 444 25.13 15.96 -8.91
CA VAL A 444 23.88 15.99 -8.13
C VAL A 444 24.21 16.39 -6.70
N TYR A 445 23.45 17.31 -6.16
CA TYR A 445 23.59 17.74 -4.77
C TYR A 445 22.24 18.00 -4.14
N ARG A 446 22.13 17.76 -2.84
CA ARG A 446 20.94 18.06 -2.04
C ARG A 446 20.75 19.57 -1.99
N SER A 447 19.52 20.04 -2.24
CA SER A 447 19.17 21.44 -2.01
C SER A 447 19.45 21.85 -0.54
N ASP A 448 19.60 23.13 -0.28
CA ASP A 448 19.84 23.62 1.08
C ASP A 448 18.67 23.22 1.99
N LYS A 449 18.98 22.53 3.08
CA LYS A 449 17.99 22.10 4.07
C LYS A 449 17.25 23.26 4.74
N ALA A 450 17.84 24.45 4.78
CA ALA A 450 17.18 25.65 5.28
C ALA A 450 16.00 26.09 4.40
N LEU A 451 15.95 25.61 3.16
CA LEU A 451 14.87 25.88 2.19
C LEU A 451 13.87 24.73 2.10
N ASP A 452 13.98 23.70 2.94
CA ASP A 452 13.00 22.62 2.94
C ASP A 452 11.63 23.13 3.40
N VAL A 453 10.61 22.69 2.68
CA VAL A 453 9.22 22.96 3.03
C VAL A 453 8.85 22.08 4.22
N GLU A 454 8.20 22.66 5.22
CA GLU A 454 7.69 21.94 6.39
C GLU A 454 6.16 21.94 6.37
N GLN A 455 5.55 20.76 6.54
CA GLN A 455 4.13 20.65 6.86
C GLN A 455 3.96 19.96 8.21
N ARG A 456 3.15 20.55 9.09
CA ARG A 456 2.80 19.95 10.38
C ARG A 456 1.30 19.81 10.49
N THR A 457 0.86 18.59 10.81
CA THR A 457 -0.55 18.23 10.96
C THR A 457 -0.78 17.69 12.36
N LYS A 458 -1.80 18.22 13.06
CA LYS A 458 -2.26 17.74 14.36
C LYS A 458 -3.71 17.35 14.27
N THR A 459 -4.06 16.22 14.86
CA THR A 459 -5.44 15.75 14.93
C THR A 459 -5.75 15.32 16.34
N THR A 460 -6.89 15.78 16.88
CA THR A 460 -7.46 15.30 18.14
C THR A 460 -8.83 14.73 17.83
N SER A 461 -9.13 13.54 18.32
CA SER A 461 -10.35 12.83 17.94
C SER A 461 -10.99 12.15 19.14
N ALA A 462 -12.32 11.98 19.07
CA ALA A 462 -13.07 11.12 19.96
C ALA A 462 -14.03 10.25 19.14
N TYR A 463 -14.19 8.99 19.55
CA TYR A 463 -15.08 8.05 18.85
C TYR A 463 -15.86 7.18 19.82
N VAL A 464 -17.01 6.68 19.32
CA VAL A 464 -17.82 5.66 19.97
C VAL A 464 -18.44 4.75 18.91
N PHE A 465 -18.38 3.45 19.15
CA PHE A 465 -19.07 2.41 18.37
C PHE A 465 -19.90 1.56 19.32
N ASP A 466 -21.05 1.10 18.86
CA ASP A 466 -21.89 0.16 19.57
C ASP A 466 -22.58 -0.80 18.59
N THR A 467 -22.47 -2.09 18.87
CA THR A 467 -23.30 -3.11 18.23
C THR A 467 -24.35 -3.58 19.22
N ILE A 468 -25.61 -3.34 18.89
CA ILE A 468 -26.76 -3.65 19.71
C ILE A 468 -27.46 -4.89 19.16
N GLU A 469 -27.43 -6.00 19.90
CA GLU A 469 -28.24 -7.18 19.60
C GLU A 469 -29.67 -6.96 20.08
N LEU A 470 -30.60 -6.78 19.13
CA LEU A 470 -32.04 -6.61 19.44
C LEU A 470 -32.68 -7.97 19.78
N ASN A 471 -32.26 -9.02 19.09
CA ASN A 471 -32.60 -10.43 19.31
C ASN A 471 -31.61 -11.31 18.53
N GLU A 472 -31.83 -12.62 18.46
CA GLU A 472 -30.95 -13.57 17.78
C GLU A 472 -30.79 -13.32 16.26
N GLN A 473 -31.74 -12.60 15.63
CA GLN A 473 -31.76 -12.36 14.19
C GLN A 473 -31.41 -10.94 13.80
N TRP A 474 -31.53 -9.96 14.68
CA TRP A 474 -31.38 -8.56 14.33
C TRP A 474 -30.37 -7.85 15.20
N MET A 475 -29.45 -7.16 14.55
CA MET A 475 -28.46 -6.30 15.17
C MET A 475 -28.45 -4.93 14.51
N VAL A 476 -28.09 -3.92 15.29
CA VAL A 476 -27.83 -2.55 14.83
C VAL A 476 -26.41 -2.17 15.19
N ASN A 477 -25.64 -1.71 14.23
CA ASN A 477 -24.27 -1.21 14.43
C ASN A 477 -24.28 0.31 14.23
N LEU A 478 -23.76 1.04 15.21
CA LEU A 478 -23.66 2.49 15.18
C LEU A 478 -22.24 2.92 15.45
N GLY A 479 -21.77 3.96 14.77
CA GLY A 479 -20.45 4.55 14.98
C GLY A 479 -20.49 6.04 14.77
N LEU A 480 -19.80 6.76 15.64
CA LEU A 480 -19.64 8.20 15.59
C LEU A 480 -18.21 8.58 15.91
N ARG A 481 -17.66 9.52 15.14
CA ARG A 481 -16.32 10.07 15.38
C ARG A 481 -16.30 11.55 15.06
N TYR A 482 -15.71 12.30 15.96
CA TYR A 482 -15.36 13.71 15.80
C TYR A 482 -13.85 13.87 15.69
N ASP A 483 -13.40 14.71 14.75
CA ASP A 483 -12.00 15.06 14.53
C ASP A 483 -11.84 16.59 14.49
N ASP A 484 -10.89 17.11 15.26
CA ASP A 484 -10.32 18.47 15.12
C ASP A 484 -8.98 18.33 14.39
N PHE A 485 -8.96 18.73 13.12
CA PHE A 485 -7.83 18.61 12.19
C PHE A 485 -7.22 19.97 11.90
N ARG A 486 -5.92 20.12 12.16
CA ARG A 486 -5.16 21.36 11.92
C ARG A 486 -3.88 21.07 11.18
N THR A 487 -3.68 21.73 10.05
CA THR A 487 -2.45 21.59 9.26
C THR A 487 -1.86 22.95 8.90
N THR A 488 -0.54 23.04 8.90
CA THR A 488 0.22 24.25 8.58
C THR A 488 1.35 23.89 7.65
N LEU A 489 1.40 24.53 6.47
CA LEU A 489 2.51 24.49 5.55
C LEU A 489 3.38 25.73 5.75
N THR A 490 4.67 25.54 5.96
CA THR A 490 5.67 26.60 6.06
C THR A 490 6.65 26.44 4.89
N THR A 491 6.72 27.46 4.04
CA THR A 491 7.64 27.49 2.91
C THR A 491 8.71 28.56 3.18
N PRO A 492 9.97 28.16 3.43
CA PRO A 492 11.07 29.10 3.58
C PRO A 492 11.27 29.93 2.30
N VAL A 493 11.68 31.18 2.49
CA VAL A 493 12.03 32.09 1.41
C VAL A 493 13.45 32.61 1.65
N ALA A 494 14.36 32.42 0.70
CA ALA A 494 15.73 32.86 0.84
C ALA A 494 15.81 34.39 1.12
N GLY A 495 16.43 34.79 2.22
CA GLY A 495 16.60 36.19 2.59
C GLY A 495 15.33 36.90 3.07
N ALA A 496 14.23 36.19 3.28
CA ALA A 496 12.96 36.76 3.75
C ALA A 496 12.26 35.88 4.80
N ALA A 497 11.20 36.37 5.42
CA ALA A 497 10.37 35.59 6.33
C ALA A 497 9.65 34.46 5.57
N PRO A 498 9.50 33.27 6.16
CA PRO A 498 8.81 32.16 5.53
C PRO A 498 7.32 32.46 5.32
N THR A 499 6.77 31.99 4.22
CA THR A 499 5.32 32.02 4.00
C THR A 499 4.67 30.88 4.78
N ARG A 500 3.44 31.13 5.28
CA ARG A 500 2.68 30.15 6.03
C ARG A 500 1.25 30.04 5.51
N VAL A 501 0.85 28.82 5.21
CA VAL A 501 -0.52 28.48 4.81
C VAL A 501 -1.09 27.57 5.91
N ARG A 502 -2.32 27.82 6.34
CA ARG A 502 -2.98 27.05 7.40
C ARG A 502 -4.35 26.60 6.93
N ASN A 503 -4.75 25.42 7.36
CA ASN A 503 -6.12 24.95 7.27
C ASN A 503 -6.52 24.33 8.60
N SER A 504 -7.73 24.63 9.05
CA SER A 504 -8.31 24.06 10.28
C SER A 504 -9.74 23.69 9.98
N ASN A 505 -10.06 22.41 10.15
CA ASN A 505 -11.39 21.86 9.96
C ASN A 505 -11.75 20.94 11.12
N ASP A 506 -12.99 21.03 11.57
CA ASP A 506 -13.61 20.02 12.41
C ASP A 506 -14.67 19.28 11.61
N PHE A 507 -14.79 17.99 11.80
CA PHE A 507 -15.76 17.17 11.08
C PHE A 507 -16.25 16.00 11.91
N LEU A 508 -17.53 15.68 11.68
CA LEU A 508 -18.22 14.56 12.29
C LEU A 508 -18.48 13.50 11.24
N ASN A 509 -17.99 12.30 11.47
CA ASN A 509 -18.27 11.14 10.62
C ASN A 509 -19.05 10.09 11.39
N TYR A 510 -19.93 9.42 10.71
CA TYR A 510 -20.80 8.42 11.31
C TYR A 510 -21.03 7.24 10.36
N GLN A 511 -21.37 6.13 10.98
CA GLN A 511 -21.88 4.96 10.30
C GLN A 511 -23.10 4.42 11.04
N ALA A 512 -24.01 3.83 10.28
CA ALA A 512 -25.14 3.06 10.80
C ALA A 512 -25.30 1.81 9.93
N GLY A 513 -25.56 0.68 10.56
CA GLY A 513 -25.80 -0.58 9.89
C GLY A 513 -26.88 -1.39 10.59
N VAL A 514 -27.67 -2.10 9.81
CA VAL A 514 -28.63 -3.09 10.29
C VAL A 514 -28.20 -4.45 9.73
N VAL A 515 -28.12 -5.44 10.60
CA VAL A 515 -27.75 -6.81 10.23
C VAL A 515 -28.94 -7.72 10.54
N PHE A 516 -29.34 -8.49 9.56
CA PHE A 516 -30.33 -9.56 9.68
C PHE A 516 -29.64 -10.91 9.52
N LYS A 517 -29.81 -11.80 10.47
CA LYS A 517 -29.28 -13.18 10.48
C LYS A 517 -30.41 -14.16 10.17
N PRO A 518 -30.58 -14.53 8.91
CA PRO A 518 -31.58 -15.56 8.55
C PRO A 518 -31.21 -16.94 9.07
N ALA A 519 -29.92 -17.17 9.34
CA ALA A 519 -29.34 -18.37 9.91
C ALA A 519 -28.10 -18.02 10.75
N ALA A 520 -27.69 -18.92 11.63
CA ALA A 520 -26.51 -18.70 12.49
C ALA A 520 -25.20 -18.51 11.70
N ASN A 521 -25.11 -19.09 10.51
CA ASN A 521 -23.95 -19.05 9.61
C ASN A 521 -24.08 -18.03 8.47
N GLY A 522 -25.07 -17.11 8.52
CA GLY A 522 -25.30 -16.15 7.45
C GLY A 522 -25.87 -14.83 7.93
N SER A 523 -25.47 -13.75 7.28
CA SER A 523 -26.00 -12.41 7.53
C SER A 523 -26.30 -11.66 6.23
N ILE A 524 -27.28 -10.78 6.30
CA ILE A 524 -27.61 -9.77 5.29
C ILE A 524 -27.55 -8.44 6.00
N TYR A 525 -26.88 -7.45 5.42
CA TYR A 525 -26.76 -6.14 6.04
C TYR A 525 -27.07 -5.00 5.07
N LEU A 526 -27.57 -3.92 5.64
CA LEU A 526 -27.66 -2.62 5.00
C LEU A 526 -26.83 -1.64 5.83
N SER A 527 -25.93 -0.92 5.23
CA SER A 527 -25.09 0.04 5.92
C SER A 527 -25.00 1.36 5.20
N TRP A 528 -24.82 2.41 5.98
CA TRP A 528 -24.51 3.74 5.54
C TRP A 528 -23.32 4.30 6.33
N GLY A 529 -22.38 4.95 5.61
CA GLY A 529 -21.19 5.53 6.20
C GLY A 529 -20.72 6.79 5.50
N THR A 530 -19.99 7.63 6.23
CA THR A 530 -19.45 8.89 5.73
C THR A 530 -17.95 8.95 5.86
N SER A 531 -17.31 9.76 5.02
CA SER A 531 -15.90 10.14 5.13
C SER A 531 -15.69 11.60 4.79
N SER A 532 -14.70 12.20 5.43
CA SER A 532 -14.28 13.58 5.21
C SER A 532 -12.83 13.64 4.77
N THR A 533 -12.56 14.39 3.67
CA THR A 533 -11.24 14.59 3.09
C THR A 533 -10.83 16.05 3.21
N PRO A 534 -10.20 16.49 4.32
CA PRO A 534 -9.76 17.87 4.49
C PRO A 534 -8.56 18.21 3.60
N PRO A 535 -8.35 19.49 3.21
CA PRO A 535 -7.14 19.91 2.53
C PRO A 535 -5.86 19.59 3.30
N GLY A 536 -4.86 19.03 2.63
CA GLY A 536 -3.59 18.64 3.25
C GLY A 536 -3.67 17.38 4.11
N MET A 537 -4.65 16.50 3.85
CA MET A 537 -4.88 15.28 4.64
C MET A 537 -3.71 14.29 4.61
N ASP A 538 -2.89 14.32 3.58
CA ASP A 538 -1.72 13.43 3.41
C ASP A 538 -0.47 13.89 4.17
N GLY A 539 -0.60 14.92 5.00
CA GLY A 539 0.53 15.44 5.77
C GLY A 539 1.60 16.14 4.90
N GLY A 540 1.32 16.34 3.59
CA GLY A 540 2.23 16.96 2.62
C GLY A 540 3.15 15.96 1.91
N ASP A 541 3.01 14.68 2.18
CA ASP A 541 3.74 13.60 1.51
C ASP A 541 2.80 12.71 0.69
N GLY A 542 1.99 13.32 -0.16
CA GLY A 542 1.03 12.65 -1.02
C GLY A 542 0.40 13.58 -2.06
N SER A 543 -0.72 13.14 -2.64
CA SER A 543 -1.42 13.85 -3.72
C SER A 543 -2.30 15.00 -3.25
N ASP A 544 -2.59 15.07 -1.96
CA ASP A 544 -3.53 16.05 -1.37
C ASP A 544 -2.82 17.04 -0.43
N GLY A 545 -1.72 17.62 -0.93
CA GLY A 545 -0.92 18.59 -0.18
C GLY A 545 -1.65 19.92 0.06
N LEU A 546 -1.31 20.59 1.17
CA LEU A 546 -1.78 21.94 1.45
C LEU A 546 -1.10 22.97 0.53
N SER A 547 -1.86 23.92 0.00
CA SER A 547 -1.37 25.05 -0.76
C SER A 547 -2.27 26.27 -0.52
N ALA A 548 -1.84 27.45 -0.91
CA ALA A 548 -2.67 28.66 -0.81
C ALA A 548 -3.99 28.53 -1.59
N ALA A 549 -3.99 27.81 -2.71
CA ALA A 549 -5.17 27.61 -3.55
C ALA A 549 -6.27 26.74 -2.88
N VAL A 550 -5.92 25.96 -1.86
CA VAL A 550 -6.85 25.03 -1.19
C VAL A 550 -7.01 25.29 0.31
N ALA A 551 -6.29 26.28 0.84
CA ALA A 551 -6.23 26.52 2.29
C ALA A 551 -7.59 26.80 2.93
N ASP A 552 -8.45 27.51 2.23
CA ASP A 552 -9.76 27.93 2.73
C ASP A 552 -10.90 27.00 2.31
N LEU A 553 -10.57 25.90 1.62
CA LEU A 553 -11.56 24.94 1.19
C LEU A 553 -12.03 24.07 2.36
N LYS A 554 -13.31 23.71 2.34
CA LYS A 554 -13.91 22.76 3.26
C LYS A 554 -13.48 21.32 2.91
N PRO A 555 -13.64 20.36 3.83
CA PRO A 555 -13.48 18.95 3.50
C PRO A 555 -14.40 18.52 2.35
N GLN A 556 -13.92 17.59 1.53
CA GLN A 556 -14.77 16.85 0.60
C GLN A 556 -15.54 15.80 1.41
N ASP A 557 -16.83 15.62 1.09
CA ASP A 557 -17.72 14.71 1.81
C ASP A 557 -18.06 13.50 0.96
N THR A 558 -17.74 12.31 1.45
CA THR A 558 -18.10 11.05 0.81
C THR A 558 -19.17 10.33 1.62
N LYS A 559 -20.19 9.81 0.93
CA LYS A 559 -21.28 9.00 1.49
C LYS A 559 -21.39 7.70 0.72
N ASN A 560 -21.63 6.61 1.43
CA ASN A 560 -21.83 5.29 0.83
C ASN A 560 -23.06 4.62 1.42
N LEU A 561 -23.87 4.04 0.55
CA LEU A 561 -24.94 3.09 0.89
C LEU A 561 -24.53 1.72 0.35
N GLU A 562 -24.54 0.70 1.21
CA GLU A 562 -24.12 -0.65 0.85
C GLU A 562 -25.13 -1.68 1.37
N LEU A 563 -25.57 -2.57 0.50
CA LEU A 563 -26.32 -3.77 0.82
C LEU A 563 -25.44 -4.97 0.54
N GLY A 564 -25.21 -5.81 1.56
CA GLY A 564 -24.37 -6.98 1.41
C GLY A 564 -24.86 -8.20 2.14
N THR A 565 -24.20 -9.32 1.91
CA THR A 565 -24.46 -10.60 2.56
C THR A 565 -23.16 -11.34 2.78
N LYS A 566 -23.10 -12.13 3.86
CA LYS A 566 -21.95 -12.96 4.23
C LYS A 566 -22.45 -14.32 4.70
N TRP A 567 -21.72 -15.36 4.33
CA TRP A 567 -22.09 -16.73 4.63
C TRP A 567 -20.87 -17.57 4.96
N ASP A 568 -20.93 -18.27 6.07
CA ASP A 568 -19.97 -19.31 6.44
C ASP A 568 -20.57 -20.67 6.09
N LEU A 569 -19.98 -21.32 5.09
CA LEU A 569 -20.48 -22.57 4.52
C LEU A 569 -19.51 -23.73 4.85
N LEU A 570 -19.95 -24.97 4.59
CA LEU A 570 -19.13 -26.18 4.78
C LEU A 570 -18.55 -26.28 6.20
N ASP A 571 -19.43 -26.13 7.22
CA ASP A 571 -19.02 -26.12 8.63
C ASP A 571 -17.98 -25.05 8.96
N ASN A 572 -18.23 -23.83 8.49
CA ASN A 572 -17.40 -22.63 8.64
C ASN A 572 -16.02 -22.73 7.95
N ARG A 573 -15.86 -23.64 6.97
CA ARG A 573 -14.62 -23.77 6.21
C ARG A 573 -14.52 -22.84 5.00
N LEU A 574 -15.64 -22.36 4.50
CA LEU A 574 -15.74 -21.48 3.33
C LEU A 574 -16.56 -20.24 3.64
N ASN A 575 -15.95 -19.08 3.62
CA ASN A 575 -16.63 -17.80 3.71
C ASN A 575 -16.95 -17.27 2.31
N LEU A 576 -18.19 -16.84 2.08
CA LEU A 576 -18.65 -16.13 0.89
C LEU A 576 -19.18 -14.76 1.27
N THR A 577 -18.84 -13.76 0.49
CA THR A 577 -19.31 -12.37 0.67
C THR A 577 -19.80 -11.80 -0.65
N ALA A 578 -20.86 -11.04 -0.63
CA ALA A 578 -21.29 -10.24 -1.77
C ALA A 578 -21.85 -8.89 -1.30
N ALA A 579 -21.61 -7.84 -2.07
CA ALA A 579 -22.12 -6.51 -1.77
C ALA A 579 -22.41 -5.73 -3.05
N ILE A 580 -23.47 -4.91 -3.02
CA ILE A 580 -23.71 -3.83 -3.96
C ILE A 580 -23.62 -2.50 -3.21
N PHE A 581 -23.07 -1.49 -3.85
CA PHE A 581 -22.87 -0.20 -3.19
C PHE A 581 -23.01 0.98 -4.15
N HIS A 582 -23.38 2.11 -3.55
CA HIS A 582 -23.44 3.40 -4.20
C HIS A 582 -22.66 4.42 -3.36
N THR A 583 -21.58 4.96 -3.91
CA THR A 583 -20.72 5.94 -3.25
C THR A 583 -20.77 7.27 -3.99
N VAL A 584 -21.00 8.35 -3.25
CA VAL A 584 -21.03 9.72 -3.78
C VAL A 584 -20.08 10.57 -2.98
N MET A 585 -19.13 11.21 -3.66
CA MET A 585 -18.30 12.29 -3.12
C MET A 585 -18.83 13.62 -3.64
N ASN A 586 -19.30 14.45 -2.72
CA ASN A 586 -19.70 15.83 -2.98
C ASN A 586 -18.57 16.79 -2.60
N ASN A 587 -18.68 18.04 -3.02
CA ASN A 587 -17.66 19.06 -2.78
C ASN A 587 -16.28 18.58 -3.25
N ALA A 588 -16.22 17.73 -4.28
CA ALA A 588 -14.96 17.25 -4.82
C ALA A 588 -14.12 18.45 -5.29
N ARG A 589 -12.85 18.42 -4.95
CA ARG A 589 -11.94 19.51 -5.30
C ARG A 589 -11.64 19.47 -6.79
N VAL A 590 -11.85 20.59 -7.46
CA VAL A 590 -11.55 20.77 -8.88
C VAL A 590 -10.67 22.02 -9.05
N THR A 591 -9.64 21.87 -9.87
CA THR A 591 -8.76 23.00 -10.24
C THR A 591 -9.32 23.68 -11.48
N ILE A 592 -9.60 24.98 -11.38
CA ILE A 592 -10.17 25.80 -12.45
C ILE A 592 -9.06 26.39 -13.31
N ASP A 593 -8.00 26.89 -12.67
CA ASP A 593 -6.79 27.42 -13.30
C ASP A 593 -5.58 27.23 -12.37
N ASN A 594 -4.40 27.70 -12.78
CA ASN A 594 -3.13 27.50 -12.05
C ASN A 594 -3.06 28.06 -10.62
N GLY A 595 -4.06 28.75 -10.14
CA GLY A 595 -4.07 29.37 -8.81
C GLY A 595 -5.38 29.19 -8.06
N THR A 596 -6.39 28.62 -8.72
CA THR A 596 -7.76 28.57 -8.19
C THR A 596 -8.28 27.14 -8.15
N SER A 597 -8.65 26.68 -6.97
CA SER A 597 -9.37 25.42 -6.76
C SER A 597 -10.69 25.70 -6.05
N GLN A 598 -11.70 24.92 -6.34
CA GLN A 598 -13.04 25.01 -5.72
C GLN A 598 -13.54 23.64 -5.28
N ASN A 599 -14.40 23.62 -4.28
CA ASN A 599 -15.20 22.47 -3.89
C ASN A 599 -16.51 22.45 -4.65
N ALA A 600 -16.46 22.18 -5.95
CA ALA A 600 -17.61 22.25 -6.85
C ALA A 600 -17.91 20.90 -7.53
N GLY A 601 -17.02 19.93 -7.40
CA GLY A 601 -17.12 18.66 -8.11
C GLY A 601 -18.04 17.66 -7.42
N LYS A 602 -18.51 16.69 -8.22
CA LYS A 602 -19.25 15.50 -7.77
C LYS A 602 -18.75 14.27 -8.47
N LYS A 603 -18.41 13.24 -7.69
CA LYS A 603 -17.94 11.94 -8.17
C LYS A 603 -18.88 10.85 -7.67
N GLU A 604 -19.23 9.91 -8.54
CA GLU A 604 -20.11 8.78 -8.20
C GLU A 604 -19.49 7.45 -8.63
N ILE A 605 -19.68 6.41 -7.80
CA ILE A 605 -19.36 5.02 -8.12
C ILE A 605 -20.52 4.13 -7.72
N ASN A 606 -21.00 3.32 -8.67
CA ASN A 606 -21.85 2.18 -8.43
C ASN A 606 -21.01 0.91 -8.57
N GLY A 607 -21.13 -0.02 -7.65
CA GLY A 607 -20.32 -1.22 -7.71
C GLY A 607 -20.99 -2.46 -7.17
N PHE A 608 -20.40 -3.58 -7.58
CA PHE A 608 -20.71 -4.91 -7.08
C PHE A 608 -19.42 -5.63 -6.73
N GLU A 609 -19.40 -6.32 -5.60
CA GLU A 609 -18.26 -7.11 -5.14
C GLU A 609 -18.72 -8.50 -4.74
N LEU A 610 -17.87 -9.49 -5.06
CA LEU A 610 -17.99 -10.88 -4.65
C LEU A 610 -16.63 -11.31 -4.07
N GLY A 611 -16.63 -11.98 -2.92
CA GLY A 611 -15.44 -12.54 -2.30
C GLY A 611 -15.69 -13.96 -1.82
N PHE A 612 -14.65 -14.78 -1.87
CA PHE A 612 -14.66 -16.12 -1.31
C PHE A 612 -13.28 -16.47 -0.75
N THR A 613 -13.27 -17.10 0.43
CA THR A 613 -12.05 -17.57 1.07
C THR A 613 -12.31 -18.80 1.93
N GLY A 614 -11.41 -19.77 1.87
CA GLY A 614 -11.50 -20.95 2.72
C GLY A 614 -11.10 -22.25 2.04
N GLN A 615 -11.70 -23.35 2.48
CA GLN A 615 -11.43 -24.71 2.02
C GLN A 615 -12.71 -25.38 1.51
N LEU A 616 -12.65 -25.91 0.29
CA LEU A 616 -13.70 -26.76 -0.27
C LEU A 616 -13.64 -28.18 0.33
N THR A 617 -12.42 -28.66 0.57
CA THR A 617 -12.09 -29.90 1.27
C THR A 617 -10.87 -29.69 2.15
N ASP A 618 -10.51 -30.66 2.99
CA ASP A 618 -9.27 -30.59 3.81
C ASP A 618 -7.98 -30.44 2.96
N ALA A 619 -8.04 -30.81 1.69
CA ALA A 619 -6.92 -30.74 0.76
C ALA A 619 -7.00 -29.55 -0.20
N TRP A 620 -8.16 -28.96 -0.44
CA TRP A 620 -8.38 -27.96 -1.48
C TRP A 620 -8.80 -26.61 -0.90
N SER A 621 -7.92 -25.62 -0.99
CA SER A 621 -8.15 -24.24 -0.55
C SER A 621 -8.37 -23.31 -1.74
N LEU A 622 -9.14 -22.26 -1.52
CA LEU A 622 -9.30 -21.18 -2.49
C LEU A 622 -9.45 -19.82 -1.80
N TYR A 623 -9.00 -18.81 -2.53
CA TYR A 623 -9.13 -17.40 -2.17
C TYR A 623 -9.35 -16.60 -3.44
N GLY A 624 -10.28 -15.65 -3.42
CA GLY A 624 -10.47 -14.80 -4.58
C GLY A 624 -11.72 -13.95 -4.52
N GLY A 625 -12.00 -13.32 -5.65
CA GLY A 625 -13.19 -12.49 -5.78
C GLY A 625 -13.27 -11.78 -7.11
N TYR A 626 -14.31 -10.98 -7.22
CA TYR A 626 -14.62 -10.15 -8.37
C TYR A 626 -15.15 -8.80 -7.93
N THR A 627 -14.74 -7.73 -8.59
CA THR A 627 -15.26 -6.38 -8.38
C THR A 627 -15.63 -5.74 -9.71
N TYR A 628 -16.82 -5.15 -9.76
CA TYR A 628 -17.30 -4.27 -10.81
C TYR A 628 -17.44 -2.85 -10.28
N LEU A 629 -16.88 -1.86 -10.99
CA LEU A 629 -16.91 -0.44 -10.64
C LEU A 629 -17.40 0.37 -11.84
N ASP A 630 -18.53 1.03 -11.70
CA ASP A 630 -19.02 2.01 -12.68
C ASP A 630 -18.86 3.40 -12.09
N SER A 631 -17.74 4.04 -12.43
CA SER A 631 -17.33 5.34 -11.88
C SER A 631 -17.59 6.46 -12.88
N GLU A 632 -18.04 7.62 -12.41
CA GLU A 632 -18.36 8.77 -13.25
C GLU A 632 -18.06 10.09 -12.54
N LEU A 633 -17.34 10.98 -13.22
CA LEU A 633 -17.18 12.37 -12.85
C LEU A 633 -18.48 13.12 -13.19
N LYS A 634 -19.45 13.13 -12.29
CA LYS A 634 -20.77 13.75 -12.52
C LYS A 634 -20.65 15.25 -12.70
N ASP A 635 -19.78 15.87 -11.94
CA ASP A 635 -19.42 17.28 -12.09
C ASP A 635 -17.92 17.45 -11.82
N ASN A 636 -17.19 17.92 -12.78
CA ASN A 636 -15.77 18.25 -12.70
C ASN A 636 -15.56 19.77 -12.78
N GLY A 637 -16.56 20.55 -12.38
CA GLY A 637 -16.54 22.01 -12.32
C GLY A 637 -16.47 22.67 -13.67
N PHE A 638 -15.79 23.81 -13.70
CA PHE A 638 -15.66 24.66 -14.87
C PHE A 638 -14.20 24.75 -15.29
N VAL A 639 -13.99 24.99 -16.58
CA VAL A 639 -12.67 25.27 -17.14
C VAL A 639 -12.74 26.59 -17.91
N CYS A 640 -11.61 27.27 -18.09
CA CYS A 640 -11.55 28.45 -18.92
C CYS A 640 -11.92 28.13 -20.38
N ALA A 641 -12.79 28.91 -20.99
CA ALA A 641 -13.22 28.71 -22.36
C ALA A 641 -12.07 28.84 -23.38
N VAL A 642 -11.00 29.57 -23.04
CA VAL A 642 -9.77 29.66 -23.81
C VAL A 642 -8.63 29.06 -23.02
N SER A 643 -7.97 28.03 -23.55
CA SER A 643 -6.87 27.37 -22.89
C SER A 643 -5.71 28.32 -22.56
N GLY A 644 -5.26 28.32 -21.30
CA GLY A 644 -4.17 29.16 -20.82
C GLY A 644 -3.92 28.90 -19.32
N ARG A 645 -2.80 29.44 -18.80
CA ARG A 645 -2.44 29.29 -17.37
C ARG A 645 -3.32 30.13 -16.44
N THR A 646 -3.94 31.18 -16.97
CA THR A 646 -4.94 32.00 -16.32
C THR A 646 -6.10 32.17 -17.29
N CYS A 647 -7.32 32.45 -16.81
CA CYS A 647 -8.46 32.62 -17.69
C CYS A 647 -8.51 34.07 -18.27
N PRO A 648 -7.86 34.34 -19.41
CA PRO A 648 -7.70 35.69 -19.91
C PRO A 648 -9.04 36.32 -20.29
N SER A 649 -10.02 35.50 -20.68
CA SER A 649 -11.35 35.94 -21.07
C SER A 649 -12.31 36.17 -19.91
N GLY A 650 -11.98 35.62 -18.72
CA GLY A 650 -12.93 35.53 -17.59
C GLY A 650 -14.16 34.67 -17.89
N ILE A 651 -14.18 33.95 -19.01
CA ILE A 651 -15.30 33.11 -19.43
C ILE A 651 -15.00 31.67 -19.06
N TYR A 652 -15.82 31.09 -18.18
CA TYR A 652 -15.73 29.70 -17.74
C TYR A 652 -16.89 28.91 -18.35
N VAL A 653 -16.57 27.69 -18.80
CA VAL A 653 -17.52 26.73 -19.35
C VAL A 653 -17.49 25.42 -18.53
N PRO A 654 -18.58 24.64 -18.52
CA PRO A 654 -18.54 23.32 -17.86
C PRO A 654 -17.35 22.48 -18.36
N SER A 655 -16.73 21.73 -17.45
CA SER A 655 -15.60 20.89 -17.79
C SER A 655 -15.97 19.86 -18.88
N PRO A 656 -15.17 19.69 -19.94
CA PRO A 656 -15.39 18.64 -20.94
C PRO A 656 -15.18 17.23 -20.38
N ASN A 657 -14.68 17.10 -19.14
CA ASN A 657 -14.43 15.82 -18.48
C ASN A 657 -15.64 15.29 -17.70
N ASN A 658 -16.77 16.01 -17.72
CA ASN A 658 -18.02 15.51 -17.15
C ASN A 658 -18.47 14.25 -17.89
N GLY A 659 -18.87 13.22 -17.13
CA GLY A 659 -19.20 11.89 -17.65
C GLY A 659 -18.01 10.94 -17.79
N ASN A 660 -16.77 11.41 -17.63
CA ASN A 660 -15.59 10.58 -17.74
C ASN A 660 -15.41 9.63 -16.53
N VAL A 661 -14.73 8.52 -16.76
CA VAL A 661 -14.35 7.52 -15.75
C VAL A 661 -13.22 8.07 -14.88
N PHE A 662 -13.16 7.66 -13.61
CA PHE A 662 -12.06 8.03 -12.72
C PHE A 662 -10.72 7.47 -13.21
N PRO A 663 -9.62 8.24 -13.12
CA PRO A 663 -8.28 7.70 -13.32
C PRO A 663 -7.96 6.56 -12.34
N ASN A 664 -7.06 5.67 -12.76
CA ASN A 664 -6.62 4.51 -11.98
C ASN A 664 -7.76 3.60 -11.47
N THR A 665 -8.88 3.55 -12.21
CA THR A 665 -10.03 2.73 -11.87
C THR A 665 -10.28 1.69 -12.96
N ALA A 666 -10.19 0.41 -12.62
CA ALA A 666 -10.55 -0.69 -13.50
C ALA A 666 -12.05 -0.97 -13.38
N LYS A 667 -12.77 -1.06 -14.49
CA LYS A 667 -14.21 -1.36 -14.47
C LYS A 667 -14.48 -2.77 -13.96
N HIS A 668 -13.67 -3.73 -14.36
CA HIS A 668 -13.74 -5.13 -13.92
C HIS A 668 -12.36 -5.54 -13.36
N SER A 669 -12.37 -6.21 -12.22
CA SER A 669 -11.21 -6.89 -11.67
C SER A 669 -11.60 -8.21 -11.04
N ALA A 670 -10.76 -9.22 -11.20
CA ALA A 670 -10.99 -10.54 -10.64
C ALA A 670 -9.67 -11.18 -10.25
N ASN A 671 -9.70 -11.98 -9.21
CA ASN A 671 -8.58 -12.82 -8.83
C ASN A 671 -9.07 -14.16 -8.32
N LEU A 672 -8.24 -15.16 -8.50
CA LEU A 672 -8.40 -16.50 -7.97
C LEU A 672 -7.01 -17.02 -7.60
N TRP A 673 -6.85 -17.47 -6.39
CA TRP A 673 -5.75 -18.32 -5.94
C TRP A 673 -6.32 -19.61 -5.39
N THR A 674 -5.76 -20.74 -5.81
CA THR A 674 -6.20 -22.05 -5.35
C THR A 674 -5.00 -22.96 -5.08
N THR A 675 -5.08 -23.76 -4.03
CA THR A 675 -4.05 -24.75 -3.68
C THR A 675 -4.68 -26.10 -3.41
N TYR A 676 -4.01 -27.15 -3.87
CA TYR A 676 -4.39 -28.53 -3.61
C TYR A 676 -3.22 -29.31 -3.01
N ARG A 677 -3.46 -29.91 -1.84
CA ARG A 677 -2.48 -30.71 -1.10
C ARG A 677 -2.68 -32.19 -1.39
N PHE A 678 -1.70 -32.83 -1.97
CA PHE A 678 -1.67 -34.26 -2.25
C PHE A 678 -1.16 -35.05 -1.02
N PRO A 679 -1.60 -36.31 -0.85
CA PRO A 679 -1.15 -37.15 0.29
C PRO A 679 0.37 -37.40 0.33
N ILE A 680 1.08 -37.25 -0.79
CA ILE A 680 2.53 -37.41 -0.91
C ILE A 680 3.35 -36.22 -0.38
N GLY A 681 2.72 -35.27 0.31
CA GLY A 681 3.39 -34.06 0.81
C GLY A 681 3.58 -32.94 -0.22
N LEU A 682 3.09 -33.12 -1.46
CA LEU A 682 3.11 -32.09 -2.51
C LEU A 682 1.88 -31.20 -2.40
N THR A 683 2.08 -29.90 -2.42
CA THR A 683 1.03 -28.89 -2.59
C THR A 683 1.25 -28.15 -3.90
N LEU A 684 0.25 -28.14 -4.76
CA LEU A 684 0.27 -27.31 -5.98
C LEU A 684 -0.65 -26.12 -5.81
N GLY A 685 -0.20 -24.95 -6.28
CA GLY A 685 -0.96 -23.70 -6.29
C GLY A 685 -1.00 -23.07 -7.67
N ALA A 686 -2.11 -22.42 -7.97
CA ALA A 686 -2.29 -21.65 -9.20
C ALA A 686 -3.07 -20.37 -8.92
N GLY A 687 -2.67 -19.28 -9.56
CA GLY A 687 -3.30 -17.97 -9.48
C GLY A 687 -3.66 -17.40 -10.84
N ALA A 688 -4.80 -16.70 -10.92
CA ALA A 688 -5.21 -15.90 -12.06
C ALA A 688 -5.65 -14.52 -11.57
N PHE A 689 -5.11 -13.45 -12.21
CA PHE A 689 -5.36 -12.07 -11.82
C PHE A 689 -5.73 -11.26 -13.06
N TYR A 690 -6.94 -10.75 -13.09
CA TYR A 690 -7.47 -9.91 -14.16
C TYR A 690 -7.70 -8.49 -13.70
N SER A 691 -7.30 -7.53 -14.50
CA SER A 691 -7.66 -6.12 -14.37
C SER A 691 -8.04 -5.56 -15.73
N ASP A 692 -9.14 -4.83 -15.77
CA ASP A 692 -9.59 -4.15 -16.97
C ASP A 692 -8.74 -2.92 -17.30
N LYS A 693 -8.97 -2.32 -18.46
CA LYS A 693 -8.37 -1.06 -18.91
C LYS A 693 -8.54 0.03 -17.83
N GLN A 694 -7.49 0.83 -17.63
CA GLN A 694 -7.48 1.96 -16.72
C GLN A 694 -7.00 3.23 -17.44
N TYR A 695 -7.63 4.36 -17.15
CA TYR A 695 -7.16 5.65 -17.62
C TYR A 695 -6.17 6.28 -16.64
N GLY A 696 -5.16 6.99 -17.15
CA GLY A 696 -4.20 7.72 -16.34
C GLY A 696 -4.63 9.17 -16.04
N ASP A 697 -5.50 9.72 -16.89
CA ASP A 697 -5.92 11.11 -16.85
C ASP A 697 -7.44 11.27 -16.74
N VAL A 698 -7.88 12.41 -16.23
CA VAL A 698 -9.32 12.74 -16.09
C VAL A 698 -9.99 12.97 -17.45
N ALA A 699 -9.23 13.25 -18.52
CA ALA A 699 -9.74 13.41 -19.89
C ALA A 699 -9.99 12.06 -20.57
N ASN A 700 -9.57 10.94 -19.95
CA ASN A 700 -9.67 9.60 -20.49
C ASN A 700 -8.97 9.39 -21.85
N THR A 701 -7.89 10.15 -22.09
CA THR A 701 -7.12 10.10 -23.34
C THR A 701 -5.91 9.19 -23.27
N LYS A 702 -5.37 8.96 -22.08
CA LYS A 702 -4.19 8.13 -21.79
C LYS A 702 -4.62 6.92 -20.97
N TRP A 703 -4.20 5.73 -21.39
CA TRP A 703 -4.71 4.50 -20.77
C TRP A 703 -3.73 3.32 -20.86
N ILE A 704 -3.87 2.41 -19.92
CA ILE A 704 -3.20 1.10 -19.92
C ILE A 704 -4.22 0.00 -20.24
N ALA A 705 -3.77 -0.99 -21.00
CA ALA A 705 -4.64 -2.08 -21.47
C ALA A 705 -4.99 -3.04 -20.32
N SER A 706 -6.12 -3.73 -20.48
CA SER A 706 -6.49 -4.87 -19.65
C SER A 706 -5.46 -5.99 -19.75
N TYR A 707 -5.33 -6.76 -18.68
CA TYR A 707 -4.44 -7.91 -18.63
C TYR A 707 -5.00 -9.06 -17.80
N THR A 708 -4.52 -10.26 -18.10
CA THR A 708 -4.62 -11.42 -17.24
C THR A 708 -3.20 -11.92 -16.97
N ARG A 709 -2.84 -12.07 -15.71
CA ARG A 709 -1.59 -12.67 -15.23
C ARG A 709 -1.90 -14.00 -14.60
N PHE A 710 -1.03 -14.99 -14.82
CA PHE A 710 -1.07 -16.29 -14.18
C PHE A 710 0.18 -16.50 -13.35
N ASP A 711 0.01 -17.06 -12.14
CA ASP A 711 1.09 -17.45 -11.24
C ASP A 711 0.93 -18.92 -10.87
N ALA A 712 2.02 -19.58 -10.50
CA ALA A 712 2.02 -20.97 -10.08
C ALA A 712 2.93 -21.18 -8.86
N MET A 713 2.59 -22.17 -8.03
CA MET A 713 3.37 -22.58 -6.88
C MET A 713 3.40 -24.11 -6.78
N ALA A 714 4.55 -24.65 -6.37
CA ALA A 714 4.69 -26.03 -5.94
C ALA A 714 5.48 -26.07 -4.64
N SER A 715 4.91 -26.66 -3.59
CA SER A 715 5.58 -26.83 -2.31
C SER A 715 5.63 -28.32 -1.97
N TYR A 716 6.80 -28.83 -1.58
CA TYR A 716 7.01 -30.22 -1.19
C TYR A 716 7.51 -30.29 0.26
N ALA A 717 6.77 -30.96 1.11
CA ALA A 717 7.18 -31.27 2.47
C ALA A 717 8.23 -32.38 2.44
N ILE A 718 9.51 -32.03 2.69
CA ILE A 718 10.62 -32.98 2.80
C ILE A 718 10.51 -33.72 4.13
N GLN A 719 10.15 -32.99 5.19
CA GLN A 719 9.83 -33.43 6.55
C GLN A 719 8.69 -32.59 7.08
N ASP A 720 8.12 -32.95 8.22
CA ASP A 720 7.00 -32.18 8.82
C ASP A 720 7.35 -30.70 9.07
N ASN A 721 8.62 -30.42 9.33
CA ASN A 721 9.12 -29.09 9.64
C ASN A 721 10.02 -28.49 8.54
N ILE A 722 10.22 -29.17 7.40
CA ILE A 722 11.07 -28.71 6.31
C ILE A 722 10.31 -28.83 4.99
N SER A 723 10.19 -27.75 4.26
CA SER A 723 9.59 -27.73 2.92
C SER A 723 10.42 -26.96 1.91
N LEU A 724 10.33 -27.38 0.65
CA LEU A 724 10.87 -26.69 -0.50
C LEU A 724 9.72 -26.12 -1.33
N GLN A 725 9.75 -24.82 -1.60
CA GLN A 725 8.68 -24.14 -2.32
C GLN A 725 9.24 -23.44 -3.56
N LEU A 726 8.65 -23.73 -4.71
CA LEU A 726 8.87 -23.05 -5.98
C LEU A 726 7.69 -22.14 -6.27
N ASN A 727 7.94 -20.85 -6.50
CA ASN A 727 6.96 -19.90 -7.00
C ASN A 727 7.39 -19.43 -8.40
N VAL A 728 6.44 -19.37 -9.33
CA VAL A 728 6.61 -18.78 -10.66
C VAL A 728 5.57 -17.69 -10.82
N GLN A 729 6.03 -16.45 -10.83
CA GLN A 729 5.18 -15.29 -11.03
C GLN A 729 5.15 -14.90 -12.51
N ASN A 730 4.00 -14.39 -12.99
CA ASN A 730 3.80 -14.06 -14.40
C ASN A 730 4.20 -15.21 -15.34
N LEU A 731 3.63 -16.39 -15.12
CA LEU A 731 3.97 -17.67 -15.76
C LEU A 731 4.03 -17.58 -17.29
N THR A 732 3.14 -16.79 -17.88
CA THR A 732 3.05 -16.61 -19.36
C THR A 732 3.93 -15.50 -19.90
N ASP A 733 4.75 -14.87 -19.05
CA ASP A 733 5.60 -13.71 -19.38
C ASP A 733 4.84 -12.56 -20.07
N LYS A 734 3.62 -12.30 -19.56
CA LYS A 734 2.76 -11.25 -20.10
C LYS A 734 3.38 -9.87 -19.88
N THR A 735 3.52 -9.08 -20.93
CA THR A 735 3.83 -7.65 -20.83
C THR A 735 2.55 -6.89 -20.51
N TYR A 736 2.52 -6.19 -19.36
CA TYR A 736 1.38 -5.39 -18.93
C TYR A 736 1.85 -4.23 -18.04
N PHE A 737 0.93 -3.32 -17.71
CA PHE A 737 1.20 -2.15 -16.90
C PHE A 737 0.37 -2.18 -15.61
N THR A 738 0.96 -1.75 -14.51
CA THR A 738 0.30 -1.76 -13.18
C THR A 738 -0.09 -0.38 -12.71
N LYS A 739 0.56 0.68 -13.22
CA LYS A 739 0.36 2.06 -12.76
C LYS A 739 0.26 2.98 -13.96
N ALA A 740 -0.75 3.85 -13.93
CA ALA A 740 -0.93 4.92 -14.90
C ALA A 740 -0.74 6.27 -14.18
N TYR A 741 0.06 7.18 -14.75
CA TYR A 741 0.24 8.50 -14.19
C TYR A 741 -0.20 9.60 -15.17
N ALA A 742 -1.31 10.25 -14.82
CA ALA A 742 -1.87 11.37 -15.59
C ALA A 742 -1.66 11.21 -17.10
N SER A 743 -1.09 12.21 -17.79
CA SER A 743 -0.80 12.18 -19.22
C SER A 743 0.67 11.85 -19.55
N HIS A 744 1.50 11.52 -18.57
CA HIS A 744 2.96 11.43 -18.78
C HIS A 744 3.45 10.03 -19.10
N TYR A 745 3.19 9.04 -18.23
CA TYR A 745 3.77 7.70 -18.38
C TYR A 745 2.97 6.60 -17.69
N ALA A 746 3.28 5.35 -18.01
CA ALA A 746 2.80 4.17 -17.32
C ALA A 746 3.96 3.29 -16.87
N SER A 747 3.89 2.75 -15.65
CA SER A 747 4.89 1.82 -15.14
C SER A 747 4.59 0.40 -15.58
N ILE A 748 5.56 -0.24 -16.21
CA ILE A 748 5.47 -1.63 -16.67
C ILE A 748 5.60 -2.58 -15.46
N ALA A 749 4.90 -3.70 -15.54
CA ALA A 749 5.02 -4.77 -14.56
C ALA A 749 6.31 -5.59 -14.78
N PRO A 750 6.85 -6.23 -13.71
CA PRO A 750 7.93 -7.20 -13.85
C PRO A 750 7.59 -8.33 -14.82
N GLY A 751 8.62 -8.87 -15.45
CA GLY A 751 8.54 -10.05 -16.29
C GLY A 751 8.26 -11.33 -15.50
N ARG A 752 8.37 -12.48 -16.18
CA ARG A 752 8.32 -13.78 -15.50
C ARG A 752 9.53 -13.94 -14.59
N SER A 753 9.27 -14.35 -13.33
CA SER A 753 10.31 -14.68 -12.36
C SER A 753 10.00 -16.02 -11.70
N ALA A 754 11.04 -16.73 -11.29
CA ALA A 754 10.92 -17.97 -10.54
C ALA A 754 11.81 -17.90 -9.29
N THR A 755 11.27 -18.33 -8.16
CA THR A 755 11.98 -18.38 -6.87
C THR A 755 11.83 -19.74 -6.23
N LEU A 756 12.91 -20.26 -5.67
CA LEU A 756 12.94 -21.52 -4.92
C LEU A 756 13.35 -21.22 -3.48
N ALA A 757 12.50 -21.53 -2.52
CA ALA A 757 12.70 -21.25 -1.12
C ALA A 757 12.71 -22.54 -0.28
N LEU A 758 13.69 -22.67 0.61
CA LEU A 758 13.72 -23.64 1.69
C LEU A 758 13.08 -23.00 2.92
N ASN A 759 12.02 -23.61 3.43
CA ASN A 759 11.32 -23.17 4.64
C ASN A 759 11.54 -24.21 5.75
N VAL A 760 11.91 -23.74 6.93
CA VAL A 760 12.16 -24.56 8.11
C VAL A 760 11.36 -24.01 9.27
N LYS A 761 10.73 -24.89 10.07
CA LYS A 761 9.96 -24.54 11.26
C LYS A 761 10.37 -25.42 12.42
N PHE A 762 10.62 -24.81 13.60
CA PHE A 762 11.05 -25.49 14.83
C PHE A 762 10.09 -25.23 15.98
#